data_a26e7fa90cb8613dd836c538b6de1774
#
_entry.id   a26e7fa90cb8613dd836c538b6de1774
#
_cell.length_a   1.000
_cell.length_b   1.000
_cell.length_c   1.000
_cell.angle_alpha   90.00
_cell.angle_beta   90.00
_cell.angle_gamma   90.00
#
_symmetry.space_group_name_H-M   'P 1'
#
loop_
_entity.id
_entity.type
_entity.pdbx_description
1 polymer ?
#
loop_
_entity_poly.entity_id
_entity_poly.type
_entity_poly.pdbx_seq_one_letter_code
_entity_poly.pdbx_strand_id
1 'polypeptide(L)'
;MKKALAVILAALSALCLMGCEKGAPQQKAGGKAIEEFITHIAAGEYAEAYALLSSSCRNDTEEEKANRVTEKQFTDKYTSIISALEITAIEYADFTADGGDILYSASYTATYYSDYIGDVTNSFTAVAVHEGGEWKVEWSPALIFPEMEWGDTVRIARLSAKRGEILSNGEAIAKTTGGISVYASVSKIEDMSLFLQQTSRLLNMTEAAITKKLEKAYNDVAVIKQYYSDEITDSVREQLLQIAGIGIDNGNYYTVREYPYGELLAHLVGYIGAIPSETKEKLQAELDRLNEGRTERDGLYNADSRVGRLGLEQQYEQELRGRDGELVYICTAEGTNRKTLYKIAAQDGYDVELTIDMDLQRRVQEVMQLALFGETTAGAVVVMNPKTGAVQAMYSYPSYDINLFARGISGADYSGLLNNKAKPLINRVTQGLYPPGSTMKAFTAACALDNGILDESYAFNESEIKKDYWTPTEYGAWIWTPIKRTHINYPISGPLNMRKALIHSDNIYFANAALKTGWELFEKYMTNIGFTESIPFDIAVATPQLKNEDTVMDYKLIADSGYGQAEILVTPLQLACMFSAFANGGSIAEPYVVEGLYKEEGIRYKRVKAHPEADWRQGVISAHAIEVITPYLEDVTDPKINGTGRNLKVKGCTVAAKTGTAEIGSSKSREIAWFVGFRTGVSDEDARLVLVMLEVPAESKYSNLKFDIARPLLSME
;
A
#
# COMPACT_ATOMS: atom_id res chain seq x y z
N MET A 1 1.58 -30.87 25.42
CA MET A 1 1.87 -30.63 26.86
C MET A 1 0.79 -29.77 27.54
N LYS A 2 0.24 -28.70 26.93
CA LYS A 2 -0.85 -27.88 27.52
C LYS A 2 -2.16 -28.66 27.76
N LYS A 3 -2.59 -29.57 26.86
CA LYS A 3 -3.80 -30.40 27.03
C LYS A 3 -3.73 -31.38 28.19
N ALA A 4 -2.53 -31.86 28.55
CA ALA A 4 -2.34 -32.76 29.71
C ALA A 4 -2.36 -32.00 31.05
N LEU A 5 -2.04 -30.71 31.04
CA LEU A 5 -2.07 -29.86 32.23
C LEU A 5 -3.52 -29.44 32.57
N ALA A 6 -4.37 -29.18 31.55
CA ALA A 6 -5.78 -28.83 31.74
C ALA A 6 -6.58 -29.99 32.37
N VAL A 7 -6.32 -31.23 31.93
CA VAL A 7 -6.97 -32.44 32.54
C VAL A 7 -6.52 -32.65 33.96
N ILE A 8 -5.26 -32.30 34.32
CA ILE A 8 -4.74 -32.43 35.69
C ILE A 8 -5.31 -31.32 36.60
N LEU A 9 -5.53 -30.09 36.08
CA LEU A 9 -6.17 -29.02 36.87
C LEU A 9 -7.66 -29.30 37.11
N ALA A 10 -8.40 -29.81 36.11
CA ALA A 10 -9.80 -30.20 36.27
C ALA A 10 -9.96 -31.33 37.32
N ALA A 11 -9.03 -32.27 37.35
CA ALA A 11 -9.00 -33.33 38.39
C ALA A 11 -8.61 -32.80 39.78
N LEU A 12 -7.83 -31.69 39.86
CA LEU A 12 -7.48 -31.09 41.16
C LEU A 12 -8.62 -30.20 41.70
N SER A 13 -9.40 -29.52 40.84
CA SER A 13 -10.57 -28.72 41.28
C SER A 13 -11.68 -29.63 41.81
N ALA A 14 -11.89 -30.79 41.21
CA ALA A 14 -12.82 -31.83 41.79
C ALA A 14 -12.37 -32.36 43.12
N LEU A 15 -11.05 -32.40 43.41
CA LEU A 15 -10.50 -32.79 44.72
C LEU A 15 -10.58 -31.68 45.78
N CYS A 16 -10.61 -30.42 45.41
CA CYS A 16 -10.77 -29.29 46.36
C CYS A 16 -12.20 -29.18 46.93
N LEU A 17 -13.21 -29.69 46.24
CA LEU A 17 -14.58 -29.76 46.76
C LEU A 17 -14.77 -30.88 47.82
N MET A 18 -13.84 -31.84 47.93
CA MET A 18 -13.89 -32.92 48.93
C MET A 18 -13.16 -32.63 50.25
N GLY A 19 -12.63 -31.42 50.45
CA GLY A 19 -11.73 -31.10 51.54
C GLY A 19 -12.17 -30.00 52.51
N CYS A 20 -13.45 -29.98 52.98
CA CYS A 20 -13.83 -29.19 54.16
C CYS A 20 -14.98 -29.86 54.93
N GLU A 21 -14.67 -30.97 55.64
CA GLU A 21 -15.52 -31.41 56.73
C GLU A 21 -15.26 -30.53 57.96
N LYS A 22 -16.15 -29.53 58.14
CA LYS A 22 -16.64 -29.09 59.48
C LYS A 22 -17.94 -28.31 59.28
N GLY A 23 -19.08 -29.01 59.43
CA GLY A 23 -20.33 -28.36 59.77
C GLY A 23 -21.17 -27.72 58.68
N ALA A 24 -21.08 -28.17 57.43
CA ALA A 24 -22.06 -27.82 56.40
C ALA A 24 -23.37 -28.58 56.67
N PRO A 25 -24.58 -27.96 56.59
CA PRO A 25 -25.82 -28.67 56.63
C PRO A 25 -25.84 -29.67 55.44
N GLN A 26 -26.34 -30.93 55.68
CA GLN A 26 -26.49 -31.94 54.60
C GLN A 26 -27.25 -31.28 53.45
N GLN A 27 -26.59 -31.13 52.30
CA GLN A 27 -27.27 -30.68 51.06
C GLN A 27 -28.40 -31.68 50.78
N LYS A 28 -29.62 -31.16 50.70
CA LYS A 28 -30.77 -31.98 50.30
C LYS A 28 -30.58 -32.42 48.84
N ALA A 29 -31.18 -33.52 48.46
CA ALA A 29 -30.98 -34.21 47.18
C ALA A 29 -31.20 -33.34 45.91
N GLY A 30 -32.10 -32.34 45.95
CA GLY A 30 -32.32 -31.40 44.85
C GLY A 30 -31.13 -30.46 44.57
N GLY A 31 -30.45 -29.97 45.61
CA GLY A 31 -29.24 -29.17 45.43
C GLY A 31 -28.09 -30.00 44.85
N LYS A 32 -27.98 -31.27 45.22
CA LYS A 32 -27.00 -32.21 44.66
C LYS A 32 -27.20 -32.45 43.16
N ALA A 33 -28.44 -32.54 42.68
CA ALA A 33 -28.71 -32.72 41.26
C ALA A 33 -28.29 -31.51 40.42
N ILE A 34 -28.43 -30.28 40.94
CA ILE A 34 -27.91 -29.07 40.31
C ILE A 34 -26.38 -29.07 40.31
N GLU A 35 -25.75 -29.42 41.41
CA GLU A 35 -24.27 -29.49 41.52
C GLU A 35 -23.68 -30.54 40.55
N GLU A 36 -24.34 -31.69 40.40
CA GLU A 36 -23.96 -32.75 39.44
C GLU A 36 -24.12 -32.24 37.97
N PHE A 37 -25.21 -31.54 37.66
CA PHE A 37 -25.42 -30.93 36.36
C PHE A 37 -24.31 -29.92 36.01
N ILE A 38 -24.00 -28.95 36.88
CA ILE A 38 -22.97 -27.98 36.60
C ILE A 38 -21.58 -28.61 36.50
N THR A 39 -21.33 -29.70 37.25
CA THR A 39 -20.07 -30.43 37.16
C THR A 39 -19.88 -31.10 35.82
N HIS A 40 -20.94 -31.75 35.27
CA HIS A 40 -20.90 -32.31 33.92
C HIS A 40 -20.71 -31.22 32.85
N ILE A 41 -21.35 -30.05 32.99
CA ILE A 41 -21.13 -28.92 32.08
C ILE A 41 -19.66 -28.46 32.10
N ALA A 42 -19.05 -28.31 33.28
CA ALA A 42 -17.64 -27.93 33.43
C ALA A 42 -16.68 -28.97 32.83
N ALA A 43 -17.04 -30.25 32.94
CA ALA A 43 -16.26 -31.35 32.38
C ALA A 43 -16.43 -31.53 30.86
N GLY A 44 -17.41 -30.83 30.21
CA GLY A 44 -17.75 -31.00 28.81
C GLY A 44 -18.58 -32.29 28.54
N GLU A 45 -19.13 -32.88 29.58
CA GLU A 45 -19.93 -34.12 29.54
C GLU A 45 -21.41 -33.75 29.32
N TYR A 46 -21.72 -33.23 28.12
CA TYR A 46 -23.04 -32.63 27.82
C TYR A 46 -24.15 -33.66 27.71
N ALA A 47 -23.86 -34.88 27.29
CA ALA A 47 -24.86 -35.97 27.24
C ALA A 47 -25.29 -36.38 28.66
N GLU A 48 -24.35 -36.45 29.60
CA GLU A 48 -24.59 -36.75 31.01
C GLU A 48 -25.39 -35.60 31.65
N ALA A 49 -25.02 -34.35 31.37
CA ALA A 49 -25.79 -33.19 31.83
C ALA A 49 -27.21 -33.18 31.27
N TYR A 50 -27.41 -33.55 29.99
CA TYR A 50 -28.74 -33.66 29.39
C TYR A 50 -29.62 -34.69 30.06
N ALA A 51 -29.06 -35.84 30.47
CA ALA A 51 -29.78 -36.88 31.18
C ALA A 51 -30.38 -36.44 32.53
N LEU A 52 -29.81 -35.39 33.12
CA LEU A 52 -30.29 -34.77 34.38
C LEU A 52 -31.42 -33.76 34.18
N LEU A 53 -31.79 -33.42 32.94
CA LEU A 53 -32.85 -32.44 32.66
C LEU A 53 -34.26 -32.99 32.94
N SER A 54 -35.18 -32.10 33.34
CA SER A 54 -36.58 -32.41 33.54
C SER A 54 -37.32 -32.65 32.21
N SER A 55 -38.44 -33.36 32.28
CA SER A 55 -39.28 -33.61 31.10
C SER A 55 -39.92 -32.35 30.51
N SER A 56 -39.93 -31.23 31.28
CA SER A 56 -40.46 -29.94 30.84
C SER A 56 -39.57 -29.26 29.79
N CYS A 57 -38.25 -29.46 29.86
CA CYS A 57 -37.27 -28.85 28.95
C CYS A 57 -36.61 -29.84 27.98
N ARG A 58 -36.78 -31.15 28.15
CA ARG A 58 -36.35 -32.20 27.21
C ARG A 58 -37.33 -32.42 26.07
N ASN A 59 -36.79 -32.68 24.90
CA ASN A 59 -37.56 -33.15 23.74
C ASN A 59 -37.05 -34.52 23.30
N ASP A 60 -37.74 -35.55 23.75
CA ASP A 60 -37.42 -36.96 23.41
C ASP A 60 -38.20 -37.45 22.18
N THR A 61 -38.83 -36.56 21.42
CA THR A 61 -39.63 -36.84 20.22
C THR A 61 -39.05 -36.10 19.00
N GLU A 62 -39.40 -36.59 17.77
CA GLU A 62 -39.00 -35.90 16.54
C GLU A 62 -39.77 -34.59 16.26
N GLU A 63 -40.90 -34.34 16.95
CA GLU A 63 -41.66 -33.11 16.81
C GLU A 63 -41.01 -31.98 17.60
N GLU A 64 -40.74 -30.84 16.94
CA GLU A 64 -40.25 -29.64 17.60
C GLU A 64 -41.32 -29.09 18.57
N LYS A 65 -40.92 -28.94 19.82
CA LYS A 65 -41.75 -28.33 20.87
C LYS A 65 -41.11 -27.06 21.39
N ALA A 66 -41.91 -26.01 21.51
CA ALA A 66 -41.43 -24.73 22.05
C ALA A 66 -40.79 -24.92 23.45
N ASN A 67 -39.70 -24.26 23.68
CA ASN A 67 -38.98 -24.28 24.96
C ASN A 67 -38.48 -25.66 25.41
N ARG A 68 -38.13 -26.52 24.47
CA ARG A 68 -37.57 -27.86 24.70
C ARG A 68 -36.39 -28.11 23.75
N VAL A 69 -35.42 -28.90 24.19
CA VAL A 69 -34.26 -29.31 23.39
C VAL A 69 -34.10 -30.79 23.30
N THR A 70 -33.68 -31.30 22.16
CA THR A 70 -33.13 -32.66 22.03
C THR A 70 -31.72 -32.71 22.60
N GLU A 71 -31.21 -33.89 22.92
CA GLU A 71 -29.82 -34.10 23.36
C GLU A 71 -28.83 -33.47 22.36
N LYS A 72 -29.07 -33.67 21.07
CA LYS A 72 -28.25 -33.11 20.01
C LYS A 72 -28.24 -31.58 20.02
N GLN A 73 -29.40 -30.93 20.10
CA GLN A 73 -29.51 -29.46 20.14
C GLN A 73 -28.84 -28.89 21.40
N PHE A 74 -28.97 -29.54 22.53
CA PHE A 74 -28.31 -29.15 23.79
C PHE A 74 -26.78 -29.22 23.66
N THR A 75 -26.27 -30.39 23.25
CA THR A 75 -24.85 -30.65 23.08
C THR A 75 -24.22 -29.72 22.04
N ASP A 76 -24.85 -29.57 20.86
CA ASP A 76 -24.37 -28.67 19.81
C ASP A 76 -24.33 -27.23 20.27
N LYS A 77 -25.32 -26.79 21.09
CA LYS A 77 -25.35 -25.40 21.61
C LYS A 77 -24.20 -25.12 22.54
N TYR A 78 -23.92 -25.98 23.51
CA TYR A 78 -22.75 -25.83 24.41
C TYR A 78 -21.45 -25.93 23.62
N THR A 79 -21.29 -26.96 22.80
CA THR A 79 -20.06 -27.17 22.02
C THR A 79 -19.76 -26.01 21.10
N SER A 80 -20.76 -25.47 20.41
CA SER A 80 -20.57 -24.34 19.51
C SER A 80 -20.16 -23.05 20.25
N ILE A 81 -20.80 -22.77 21.38
CA ILE A 81 -20.46 -21.58 22.20
C ILE A 81 -19.07 -21.69 22.82
N ILE A 82 -18.77 -22.82 23.47
CA ILE A 82 -17.49 -23.09 24.11
C ILE A 82 -16.34 -23.02 23.10
N SER A 83 -16.53 -23.65 21.92
CA SER A 83 -15.55 -23.61 20.85
C SER A 83 -15.40 -22.22 20.22
N ALA A 84 -16.51 -21.53 19.93
CA ALA A 84 -16.49 -20.20 19.32
C ALA A 84 -15.82 -19.13 20.22
N LEU A 85 -16.01 -19.25 21.53
CA LEU A 85 -15.43 -18.34 22.50
C LEU A 85 -14.07 -18.84 23.04
N GLU A 86 -13.52 -19.93 22.51
CA GLU A 86 -12.25 -20.53 22.97
C GLU A 86 -12.20 -20.69 24.50
N ILE A 87 -13.32 -21.14 25.11
CA ILE A 87 -13.40 -21.37 26.56
C ILE A 87 -12.57 -22.59 26.90
N THR A 88 -11.60 -22.41 27.77
CA THR A 88 -10.64 -23.46 28.18
C THR A 88 -11.02 -24.14 29.48
N ALA A 89 -11.76 -23.45 30.33
CA ALA A 89 -12.26 -23.99 31.60
C ALA A 89 -13.52 -23.24 32.06
N ILE A 90 -14.33 -23.89 32.87
CA ILE A 90 -15.47 -23.31 33.60
C ILE A 90 -15.28 -23.66 35.08
N GLU A 91 -15.21 -22.66 35.94
CA GLU A 91 -15.17 -22.85 37.39
C GLU A 91 -16.43 -22.34 38.05
N TYR A 92 -16.94 -23.12 39.02
CA TYR A 92 -18.13 -22.75 39.80
C TYR A 92 -17.72 -22.40 41.22
N ALA A 93 -18.36 -21.36 41.78
CA ALA A 93 -18.15 -20.91 43.15
C ALA A 93 -19.45 -20.44 43.81
N ASP A 94 -19.40 -20.12 45.06
CA ASP A 94 -20.47 -19.50 45.85
C ASP A 94 -21.82 -20.29 45.80
N PHE A 95 -21.72 -21.61 45.67
CA PHE A 95 -22.91 -22.48 45.55
C PHE A 95 -23.72 -22.47 46.83
N THR A 96 -24.97 -22.04 46.73
CA THR A 96 -25.94 -22.11 47.84
C THR A 96 -27.26 -22.67 47.29
N ALA A 97 -27.87 -23.59 48.02
CA ALA A 97 -29.10 -24.23 47.58
C ALA A 97 -30.13 -24.28 48.72
N ASP A 98 -31.39 -23.97 48.40
CA ASP A 98 -32.51 -24.06 49.35
C ASP A 98 -33.77 -24.55 48.65
N GLY A 99 -34.66 -25.26 49.33
CA GLY A 99 -35.89 -25.73 48.78
C GLY A 99 -36.67 -26.74 49.63
N GLY A 100 -37.77 -27.24 49.08
CA GLY A 100 -38.69 -28.20 49.69
C GLY A 100 -38.59 -29.59 49.05
N ASP A 101 -39.69 -30.35 49.20
CA ASP A 101 -39.74 -31.74 48.73
C ASP A 101 -40.12 -31.87 47.22
N ILE A 102 -40.51 -30.77 46.55
CA ILE A 102 -40.95 -30.77 45.16
C ILE A 102 -40.05 -29.87 44.29
N LEU A 103 -39.55 -28.76 44.85
CA LEU A 103 -38.75 -27.77 44.12
C LEU A 103 -37.53 -27.34 44.96
N TYR A 104 -36.40 -27.22 44.31
CA TYR A 104 -35.14 -26.78 44.88
C TYR A 104 -34.53 -25.67 43.99
N SER A 105 -34.00 -24.63 44.59
CA SER A 105 -33.32 -23.55 43.88
C SER A 105 -31.85 -23.47 44.37
N ALA A 106 -30.92 -23.32 43.46
CA ALA A 106 -29.52 -23.05 43.80
C ALA A 106 -29.05 -21.80 43.09
N SER A 107 -28.29 -20.95 43.81
CA SER A 107 -27.56 -19.83 43.28
C SER A 107 -26.05 -20.13 43.31
N TYR A 108 -25.37 -19.77 42.26
CA TYR A 108 -23.92 -19.95 42.12
C TYR A 108 -23.33 -18.92 41.17
N THR A 109 -22.01 -18.76 41.21
CA THR A 109 -21.25 -18.04 40.21
C THR A 109 -20.52 -19.02 39.28
N ALA A 110 -20.41 -18.69 38.00
CA ALA A 110 -19.59 -19.43 37.05
C ALA A 110 -18.62 -18.45 36.36
N THR A 111 -17.35 -18.80 36.37
CA THR A 111 -16.29 -18.10 35.61
C THR A 111 -15.91 -18.94 34.41
N TYR A 112 -16.11 -18.38 33.23
CA TYR A 112 -15.66 -18.92 31.96
C TYR A 112 -14.28 -18.35 31.67
N TYR A 113 -13.25 -19.18 31.66
CA TYR A 113 -11.90 -18.80 31.26
C TYR A 113 -11.76 -18.92 29.76
N SER A 114 -11.48 -17.82 29.09
CA SER A 114 -11.39 -17.78 27.63
C SER A 114 -10.11 -17.12 27.17
N ASP A 115 -9.36 -17.81 26.31
CA ASP A 115 -8.18 -17.24 25.62
C ASP A 115 -8.59 -16.18 24.60
N TYR A 116 -9.88 -16.06 24.27
CA TYR A 116 -10.41 -15.20 23.24
C TYR A 116 -11.04 -13.90 23.78
N ILE A 117 -12.01 -14.00 24.69
CA ILE A 117 -12.75 -12.84 25.22
C ILE A 117 -12.32 -12.43 26.63
N GLY A 118 -11.32 -13.13 27.21
CA GLY A 118 -10.94 -13.01 28.62
C GLY A 118 -11.93 -13.70 29.55
N ASP A 119 -11.68 -13.59 30.85
CA ASP A 119 -12.47 -14.27 31.86
C ASP A 119 -13.81 -13.56 32.07
N VAL A 120 -14.90 -14.33 32.01
CA VAL A 120 -16.27 -13.81 32.18
C VAL A 120 -16.93 -14.52 33.35
N THR A 121 -17.26 -13.76 34.41
CA THR A 121 -17.97 -14.29 35.59
C THR A 121 -19.41 -13.82 35.58
N ASN A 122 -20.32 -14.78 35.71
CA ASN A 122 -21.76 -14.52 35.81
C ASN A 122 -22.36 -15.22 37.04
N SER A 123 -23.46 -14.65 37.56
CA SER A 123 -24.27 -15.26 38.63
C SER A 123 -25.48 -15.97 38.01
N PHE A 124 -25.73 -17.18 38.47
CA PHE A 124 -26.79 -18.03 37.96
C PHE A 124 -27.75 -18.46 39.06
N THR A 125 -28.99 -18.73 38.66
CA THR A 125 -29.96 -19.42 39.51
C THR A 125 -30.51 -20.60 38.73
N ALA A 126 -30.28 -21.81 39.23
CA ALA A 126 -30.82 -23.04 38.67
C ALA A 126 -31.91 -23.63 39.56
N VAL A 127 -32.85 -24.30 38.94
CA VAL A 127 -33.97 -24.95 39.63
C VAL A 127 -33.95 -26.44 39.36
N ALA A 128 -34.19 -27.24 40.38
CA ALA A 128 -34.46 -28.66 40.22
C ALA A 128 -35.89 -29.02 40.72
N VAL A 129 -36.54 -29.92 40.01
CA VAL A 129 -37.90 -30.44 40.34
C VAL A 129 -37.82 -31.91 40.64
N HIS A 130 -38.64 -32.40 41.56
CA HIS A 130 -38.76 -33.81 41.86
C HIS A 130 -39.76 -34.50 40.91
N GLU A 131 -39.26 -35.31 40.00
CA GLU A 131 -40.00 -35.93 38.92
C GLU A 131 -39.71 -37.45 38.85
N GLY A 132 -40.74 -38.30 38.90
CA GLY A 132 -40.56 -39.73 38.76
C GLY A 132 -39.72 -40.41 39.86
N GLY A 133 -39.56 -39.78 41.00
CA GLY A 133 -38.73 -40.28 42.12
C GLY A 133 -37.27 -39.78 42.11
N GLU A 134 -36.93 -38.98 41.12
CA GLU A 134 -35.59 -38.36 40.97
C GLU A 134 -35.67 -36.86 40.92
N TRP A 135 -34.56 -36.19 41.24
CA TRP A 135 -34.42 -34.72 41.05
C TRP A 135 -33.89 -34.43 39.65
N LYS A 136 -34.57 -33.57 38.90
CA LYS A 136 -34.25 -33.18 37.53
C LYS A 136 -34.10 -31.65 37.44
N VAL A 137 -33.16 -31.18 36.62
CA VAL A 137 -32.86 -29.77 36.45
C VAL A 137 -33.77 -29.12 35.41
N GLU A 138 -34.41 -28.01 35.75
CA GLU A 138 -35.14 -27.14 34.82
C GLU A 138 -34.12 -26.30 34.05
N TRP A 139 -33.82 -26.71 32.82
CA TRP A 139 -32.87 -26.03 31.98
C TRP A 139 -33.50 -25.01 31.06
N SER A 140 -32.79 -23.89 30.89
CA SER A 140 -33.03 -22.94 29.81
C SER A 140 -31.69 -22.36 29.33
N PRO A 141 -31.61 -21.70 28.16
CA PRO A 141 -30.40 -21.06 27.69
C PRO A 141 -29.79 -20.05 28.69
N ALA A 142 -30.58 -19.52 29.62
CA ALA A 142 -30.10 -18.65 30.71
C ALA A 142 -29.08 -19.36 31.65
N LEU A 143 -28.97 -20.70 31.62
CA LEU A 143 -27.90 -21.42 32.31
C LEU A 143 -26.58 -21.50 31.55
N ILE A 144 -26.53 -20.95 30.31
CA ILE A 144 -25.26 -20.71 29.56
C ILE A 144 -24.78 -19.28 29.80
N PHE A 145 -25.63 -18.30 29.51
CA PHE A 145 -25.46 -16.90 29.87
C PHE A 145 -26.79 -16.36 30.41
N PRO A 146 -26.80 -15.61 31.52
CA PRO A 146 -28.05 -15.22 32.21
C PRO A 146 -29.07 -14.48 31.32
N GLU A 147 -28.60 -13.77 30.31
CA GLU A 147 -29.43 -13.00 29.40
C GLU A 147 -29.92 -13.80 28.17
N MET A 148 -29.48 -15.05 27.99
CA MET A 148 -29.91 -15.87 26.85
C MET A 148 -31.35 -16.36 27.01
N GLU A 149 -32.12 -16.22 25.94
CA GLU A 149 -33.48 -16.76 25.83
C GLU A 149 -33.51 -17.87 24.77
N TRP A 150 -34.69 -18.52 24.67
CA TRP A 150 -34.92 -19.55 23.67
C TRP A 150 -34.78 -18.98 22.25
N GLY A 151 -34.04 -19.67 21.37
CA GLY A 151 -33.75 -19.22 20.02
C GLY A 151 -32.51 -18.34 19.91
N ASP A 152 -31.99 -17.78 21.01
CA ASP A 152 -30.76 -16.97 20.99
C ASP A 152 -29.51 -17.77 20.62
N THR A 153 -28.56 -17.08 19.98
CA THR A 153 -27.25 -17.64 19.60
C THR A 153 -26.14 -16.68 20.03
N VAL A 154 -24.92 -17.18 20.17
CA VAL A 154 -23.73 -16.32 20.29
C VAL A 154 -23.19 -16.04 18.91
N ARG A 155 -22.93 -14.79 18.60
CA ARG A 155 -22.36 -14.34 17.31
C ARG A 155 -21.12 -13.51 17.52
N ILE A 156 -20.23 -13.65 16.55
CA ILE A 156 -19.02 -12.83 16.39
C ILE A 156 -19.20 -12.00 15.13
N ALA A 157 -19.15 -10.68 15.28
CA ALA A 157 -19.25 -9.74 14.18
C ALA A 157 -17.97 -8.91 14.09
N ARG A 158 -17.42 -8.79 12.90
CA ARG A 158 -16.29 -7.91 12.62
C ARG A 158 -16.77 -6.45 12.61
N LEU A 159 -16.04 -5.58 13.28
CA LEU A 159 -16.20 -4.14 13.20
C LEU A 159 -15.12 -3.62 12.26
N SER A 160 -15.47 -3.31 11.02
CA SER A 160 -14.49 -2.90 10.01
C SER A 160 -13.89 -1.54 10.35
N ALA A 161 -12.58 -1.44 10.31
CA ALA A 161 -11.86 -0.18 10.33
C ALA A 161 -12.03 0.56 9.00
N LYS A 162 -12.04 1.89 9.05
CA LYS A 162 -11.97 2.73 7.85
C LYS A 162 -10.51 2.79 7.38
N ARG A 163 -10.28 2.49 6.12
CA ARG A 163 -8.97 2.69 5.49
C ARG A 163 -8.68 4.18 5.40
N GLY A 164 -7.49 4.62 5.87
CA GLY A 164 -7.04 6.00 5.81
C GLY A 164 -6.99 6.54 4.38
N GLU A 165 -7.02 7.82 4.22
CA GLU A 165 -7.00 8.51 2.93
C GLU A 165 -5.55 8.82 2.51
N ILE A 166 -5.31 8.99 1.22
CA ILE A 166 -4.07 9.57 0.71
C ILE A 166 -4.43 10.98 0.25
N LEU A 167 -3.74 11.97 0.82
CA LEU A 167 -4.09 13.38 0.70
C LEU A 167 -2.91 14.19 0.14
N SER A 168 -3.22 15.34 -0.42
CA SER A 168 -2.27 16.40 -0.74
C SER A 168 -2.91 17.75 -0.43
N ASN A 169 -2.36 18.51 0.51
CA ASN A 169 -2.94 19.76 1.02
C ASN A 169 -4.43 19.62 1.41
N GLY A 170 -4.78 18.45 2.00
CA GLY A 170 -6.16 18.13 2.38
C GLY A 170 -7.07 17.71 1.21
N GLU A 171 -6.58 17.68 -0.03
CA GLU A 171 -7.31 17.16 -1.19
C GLU A 171 -7.16 15.63 -1.29
N ALA A 172 -8.27 14.90 -1.29
CA ALA A 172 -8.24 13.44 -1.29
C ALA A 172 -7.85 12.87 -2.67
N ILE A 173 -6.70 12.23 -2.73
CA ILE A 173 -6.17 11.54 -3.90
C ILE A 173 -6.65 10.08 -3.96
N ALA A 174 -6.76 9.45 -2.79
CA ALA A 174 -7.39 8.14 -2.64
C ALA A 174 -8.26 8.17 -1.38
N LYS A 175 -9.54 7.83 -1.53
CA LYS A 175 -10.53 7.88 -0.43
C LYS A 175 -11.43 6.65 -0.44
N THR A 176 -11.98 6.32 0.72
CA THR A 176 -12.98 5.28 0.87
C THR A 176 -14.37 5.90 0.93
N THR A 177 -15.24 5.52 0.01
CA THR A 177 -16.62 6.02 -0.10
C THR A 177 -17.63 4.88 -0.02
N GLY A 178 -18.91 5.23 0.19
CA GLY A 178 -19.99 4.26 0.12
C GLY A 178 -20.18 3.72 -1.30
N GLY A 179 -20.18 2.40 -1.44
CA GLY A 179 -20.58 1.72 -2.67
C GLY A 179 -22.06 1.33 -2.65
N ILE A 180 -22.54 0.74 -3.71
CA ILE A 180 -23.92 0.30 -3.85
C ILE A 180 -23.97 -1.22 -3.83
N SER A 181 -24.77 -1.81 -2.96
CA SER A 181 -25.04 -3.24 -2.95
C SER A 181 -26.48 -3.53 -3.33
N VAL A 182 -26.66 -4.30 -4.40
CA VAL A 182 -27.95 -4.89 -4.76
C VAL A 182 -28.05 -6.25 -4.08
N TYR A 183 -29.03 -6.43 -3.23
CA TYR A 183 -29.25 -7.67 -2.48
C TYR A 183 -30.68 -8.20 -2.70
N ALA A 184 -30.87 -9.48 -2.45
CA ALA A 184 -32.19 -10.12 -2.46
C ALA A 184 -32.52 -10.66 -1.07
N SER A 185 -33.78 -10.44 -0.64
CA SER A 185 -34.42 -11.12 0.48
C SER A 185 -35.14 -12.34 -0.10
N VAL A 186 -34.60 -13.54 0.12
CA VAL A 186 -35.04 -14.78 -0.59
C VAL A 186 -36.48 -15.12 -0.28
N SER A 187 -36.91 -14.92 0.98
CA SER A 187 -38.28 -15.15 1.42
C SER A 187 -39.33 -14.24 0.79
N LYS A 188 -38.87 -13.06 0.25
CA LYS A 188 -39.73 -12.06 -0.40
C LYS A 188 -39.81 -12.23 -1.92
N ILE A 189 -39.15 -13.24 -2.50
CA ILE A 189 -39.25 -13.55 -3.92
C ILE A 189 -40.51 -14.33 -4.17
N GLU A 190 -41.52 -13.69 -4.78
CA GLU A 190 -42.84 -14.31 -5.05
C GLU A 190 -42.79 -15.26 -6.25
N ASP A 191 -42.11 -14.91 -7.32
CA ASP A 191 -41.90 -15.68 -8.55
C ASP A 191 -40.41 -15.74 -8.89
N MET A 192 -39.78 -16.87 -8.64
CA MET A 192 -38.34 -17.07 -8.85
C MET A 192 -37.97 -16.95 -10.34
N SER A 193 -38.80 -17.42 -11.27
CA SER A 193 -38.49 -17.35 -12.70
C SER A 193 -38.50 -15.90 -13.21
N LEU A 194 -39.55 -15.16 -12.83
CA LEU A 194 -39.67 -13.76 -13.18
C LEU A 194 -38.56 -12.90 -12.53
N PHE A 195 -38.23 -13.17 -11.26
CA PHE A 195 -37.13 -12.55 -10.52
C PHE A 195 -35.80 -12.74 -11.27
N LEU A 196 -35.44 -13.97 -11.61
CA LEU A 196 -34.19 -14.28 -12.31
C LEU A 196 -34.13 -13.60 -13.68
N GLN A 197 -35.21 -13.66 -14.46
CA GLN A 197 -35.28 -13.01 -15.78
C GLN A 197 -35.07 -11.48 -15.70
N GLN A 198 -35.79 -10.81 -14.80
CA GLN A 198 -35.71 -9.35 -14.66
C GLN A 198 -34.35 -8.90 -14.09
N THR A 199 -33.90 -9.57 -13.05
CA THR A 199 -32.62 -9.25 -12.40
C THR A 199 -31.42 -9.51 -13.32
N SER A 200 -31.45 -10.64 -14.08
CA SER A 200 -30.44 -11.00 -15.06
C SER A 200 -30.27 -9.88 -16.11
N ARG A 201 -31.37 -9.38 -16.64
CA ARG A 201 -31.36 -8.31 -17.65
C ARG A 201 -30.82 -7.00 -17.10
N LEU A 202 -31.30 -6.58 -15.91
CA LEU A 202 -30.92 -5.27 -15.33
C LEU A 202 -29.48 -5.24 -14.83
N LEU A 203 -29.00 -6.36 -14.24
CA LEU A 203 -27.67 -6.45 -13.69
C LEU A 203 -26.61 -6.95 -14.68
N ASN A 204 -27.02 -7.30 -15.92
CA ASN A 204 -26.16 -7.93 -16.92
C ASN A 204 -25.41 -9.16 -16.31
N MET A 205 -26.17 -10.08 -15.72
CA MET A 205 -25.70 -11.33 -15.14
C MET A 205 -26.48 -12.50 -15.71
N THR A 206 -25.88 -13.69 -15.75
CA THR A 206 -26.63 -14.90 -16.10
C THR A 206 -27.52 -15.34 -14.93
N GLU A 207 -28.69 -15.92 -15.23
CA GLU A 207 -29.61 -16.45 -14.23
C GLU A 207 -28.92 -17.48 -13.32
N ALA A 208 -28.07 -18.35 -13.88
CA ALA A 208 -27.28 -19.31 -13.13
C ALA A 208 -26.31 -18.63 -12.12
N ALA A 209 -25.71 -17.50 -12.49
CA ALA A 209 -24.85 -16.75 -11.58
C ALA A 209 -25.64 -16.12 -10.43
N ILE A 210 -26.86 -15.63 -10.69
CA ILE A 210 -27.76 -15.10 -9.66
C ILE A 210 -28.22 -16.22 -8.73
N THR A 211 -28.64 -17.36 -9.27
CA THR A 211 -29.05 -18.53 -8.49
C THR A 211 -27.96 -18.97 -7.51
N LYS A 212 -26.71 -19.05 -8.01
CA LYS A 212 -25.54 -19.37 -7.15
C LYS A 212 -25.31 -18.35 -6.03
N LYS A 213 -25.73 -17.10 -6.22
CA LYS A 213 -25.68 -16.07 -5.16
C LYS A 213 -26.79 -16.26 -4.14
N LEU A 214 -27.99 -16.58 -4.61
CA LEU A 214 -29.15 -16.88 -3.74
C LEU A 214 -28.91 -18.10 -2.86
N GLU A 215 -28.25 -19.16 -3.36
CA GLU A 215 -27.85 -20.34 -2.59
C GLU A 215 -26.92 -20.01 -1.41
N LYS A 216 -26.23 -18.88 -1.48
CA LYS A 216 -25.34 -18.38 -0.42
C LYS A 216 -26.01 -17.38 0.53
N ALA A 217 -27.34 -17.27 0.47
CA ALA A 217 -28.08 -16.38 1.35
C ALA A 217 -27.78 -16.67 2.82
N TYR A 218 -27.56 -15.64 3.58
CA TYR A 218 -27.37 -15.72 5.02
C TYR A 218 -28.46 -14.88 5.70
N ASN A 219 -29.21 -15.48 6.62
CA ASN A 219 -30.35 -14.84 7.25
C ASN A 219 -31.29 -14.18 6.23
N ASP A 220 -31.69 -14.94 5.22
CA ASP A 220 -32.61 -14.53 4.16
C ASP A 220 -32.01 -13.49 3.17
N VAL A 221 -30.79 -12.99 3.36
CA VAL A 221 -30.18 -11.98 2.51
C VAL A 221 -29.06 -12.54 1.65
N ALA A 222 -29.17 -12.34 0.34
CA ALA A 222 -28.12 -12.66 -0.63
C ALA A 222 -27.63 -11.40 -1.34
N VAL A 223 -26.35 -11.07 -1.25
CA VAL A 223 -25.74 -10.00 -2.05
C VAL A 223 -25.59 -10.47 -3.49
N ILE A 224 -26.31 -9.86 -4.41
CA ILE A 224 -26.33 -10.23 -5.84
C ILE A 224 -25.17 -9.57 -6.57
N LYS A 225 -25.07 -8.22 -6.47
CA LYS A 225 -24.01 -7.45 -7.14
C LYS A 225 -23.70 -6.18 -6.39
N GLN A 226 -22.43 -5.78 -6.47
CA GLN A 226 -21.91 -4.58 -5.83
C GLN A 226 -21.32 -3.67 -6.90
N TYR A 227 -21.43 -2.36 -6.70
CA TYR A 227 -21.07 -1.33 -7.67
C TYR A 227 -20.38 -0.13 -7.01
N TYR A 228 -19.59 0.59 -7.79
CA TYR A 228 -19.28 1.99 -7.50
C TYR A 228 -20.51 2.84 -7.75
N SER A 229 -20.58 4.01 -7.14
CA SER A 229 -21.78 4.87 -7.23
C SER A 229 -22.13 5.31 -8.64
N ASP A 230 -21.13 5.41 -9.52
CA ASP A 230 -21.25 5.82 -10.94
C ASP A 230 -21.52 4.66 -11.93
N GLU A 231 -21.47 3.40 -11.46
CA GLU A 231 -21.64 2.22 -12.31
C GLU A 231 -23.10 1.80 -12.50
N ILE A 232 -24.02 2.36 -11.74
CA ILE A 232 -25.44 2.05 -11.82
C ILE A 232 -26.29 3.32 -11.85
N THR A 233 -27.05 3.50 -12.90
CA THR A 233 -27.91 4.68 -13.09
C THR A 233 -29.13 4.66 -12.18
N ASP A 234 -29.67 5.83 -11.86
CA ASP A 234 -30.89 5.95 -11.06
C ASP A 234 -32.07 5.21 -11.70
N SER A 235 -32.20 5.24 -13.02
CA SER A 235 -33.23 4.49 -13.74
C SER A 235 -33.13 2.97 -13.53
N VAL A 236 -31.92 2.42 -13.50
CA VAL A 236 -31.71 0.99 -13.22
C VAL A 236 -32.02 0.69 -11.75
N ARG A 237 -31.63 1.57 -10.81
CA ARG A 237 -31.97 1.44 -9.39
C ARG A 237 -33.48 1.41 -9.17
N GLU A 238 -34.20 2.35 -9.77
CA GLU A 238 -35.66 2.40 -9.69
C GLU A 238 -36.32 1.14 -10.24
N GLN A 239 -35.86 0.62 -11.39
CA GLN A 239 -36.38 -0.62 -11.97
C GLN A 239 -36.09 -1.83 -11.08
N LEU A 240 -34.90 -1.91 -10.46
CA LEU A 240 -34.55 -2.99 -9.55
C LEU A 240 -35.46 -2.99 -8.30
N LEU A 241 -35.73 -1.83 -7.74
CA LEU A 241 -36.60 -1.70 -6.54
C LEU A 241 -38.07 -2.07 -6.81
N GLN A 242 -38.50 -2.21 -8.08
CA GLN A 242 -39.82 -2.73 -8.43
C GLN A 242 -39.88 -4.27 -8.44
N ILE A 243 -38.73 -4.95 -8.34
CA ILE A 243 -38.67 -6.43 -8.30
C ILE A 243 -38.87 -6.88 -6.86
N ALA A 244 -39.90 -7.70 -6.62
CA ALA A 244 -40.18 -8.27 -5.31
C ALA A 244 -38.95 -9.01 -4.76
N GLY A 245 -38.54 -8.70 -3.54
CA GLY A 245 -37.39 -9.29 -2.91
C GLY A 245 -36.07 -8.54 -3.14
N ILE A 246 -35.97 -7.58 -4.09
CA ILE A 246 -34.76 -6.76 -4.26
C ILE A 246 -34.73 -5.60 -3.26
N GLY A 247 -33.54 -5.37 -2.69
CA GLY A 247 -33.18 -4.18 -1.92
C GLY A 247 -31.85 -3.60 -2.39
N ILE A 248 -31.67 -2.30 -2.14
CA ILE A 248 -30.43 -1.58 -2.48
C ILE A 248 -29.90 -0.90 -1.23
N ASP A 249 -28.66 -1.20 -0.86
CA ASP A 249 -27.91 -0.44 0.15
C ASP A 249 -27.05 0.60 -0.57
N ASN A 250 -27.15 1.85 -0.09
CA ASN A 250 -26.42 3.02 -0.64
C ASN A 250 -25.25 3.40 0.27
N GLY A 251 -24.34 2.49 0.52
CA GLY A 251 -23.08 2.77 1.18
C GLY A 251 -23.04 2.63 2.70
N ASN A 252 -24.07 2.02 3.31
CA ASN A 252 -24.04 1.75 4.75
C ASN A 252 -23.20 0.52 5.10
N TYR A 253 -23.21 -0.49 4.23
CA TYR A 253 -22.57 -1.79 4.48
C TYR A 253 -21.50 -2.17 3.48
N TYR A 254 -21.40 -1.44 2.36
CA TYR A 254 -20.39 -1.68 1.34
C TYR A 254 -19.64 -0.41 1.00
N THR A 255 -18.32 -0.46 1.11
CA THR A 255 -17.44 0.66 0.78
C THR A 255 -16.54 0.31 -0.39
N VAL A 256 -16.18 1.33 -1.17
CA VAL A 256 -15.27 1.23 -2.30
C VAL A 256 -14.12 2.21 -2.13
N ARG A 257 -12.97 1.86 -2.72
CA ARG A 257 -11.82 2.77 -2.79
C ARG A 257 -11.84 3.51 -4.11
N GLU A 258 -11.89 4.81 -4.07
CA GLU A 258 -11.91 5.70 -5.23
C GLU A 258 -10.60 6.46 -5.37
N TYR A 259 -10.21 6.66 -6.61
CA TYR A 259 -9.03 7.43 -7.03
C TYR A 259 -9.49 8.56 -7.95
N PRO A 260 -9.86 9.74 -7.39
CA PRO A 260 -10.52 10.82 -8.16
C PRO A 260 -9.71 11.32 -9.34
N TYR A 261 -8.39 11.16 -9.29
CA TYR A 261 -7.46 11.68 -10.30
C TYR A 261 -6.95 10.63 -11.29
N GLY A 262 -7.50 9.42 -11.28
CA GLY A 262 -7.29 8.39 -12.31
C GLY A 262 -5.84 8.26 -12.81
N GLU A 263 -5.57 8.78 -14.02
CA GLU A 263 -4.26 8.70 -14.68
C GLU A 263 -3.17 9.59 -14.05
N LEU A 264 -3.56 10.67 -13.38
CA LEU A 264 -2.63 11.73 -12.94
C LEU A 264 -1.56 11.22 -11.97
N LEU A 265 -1.94 10.30 -11.09
CA LEU A 265 -1.09 9.78 -10.01
C LEU A 265 -1.02 8.24 -9.98
N ALA A 266 -1.46 7.56 -11.04
CA ALA A 266 -1.56 6.10 -11.08
C ALA A 266 -0.27 5.37 -10.67
N HIS A 267 0.87 5.83 -11.17
CA HIS A 267 2.16 5.19 -10.91
C HIS A 267 2.72 5.46 -9.50
N LEU A 268 2.24 6.52 -8.82
CA LEU A 268 2.64 6.86 -7.47
C LEU A 268 1.72 6.20 -6.43
N VAL A 269 0.42 6.45 -6.56
CA VAL A 269 -0.57 6.03 -5.55
C VAL A 269 -0.75 4.51 -5.54
N GLY A 270 -0.80 3.90 -6.71
CA GLY A 270 -1.15 2.48 -6.81
C GLY A 270 -2.63 2.24 -6.49
N TYR A 271 -3.02 1.01 -6.26
CA TYR A 271 -4.43 0.63 -6.05
C TYR A 271 -4.57 -0.52 -5.06
N ILE A 272 -5.78 -0.66 -4.49
CA ILE A 272 -6.13 -1.85 -3.70
C ILE A 272 -6.81 -2.89 -4.58
N GLY A 273 -6.58 -4.16 -4.28
CA GLY A 273 -7.19 -5.28 -4.97
C GLY A 273 -7.36 -6.49 -4.06
N ALA A 274 -7.98 -7.56 -4.57
CA ALA A 274 -8.09 -8.82 -3.84
C ALA A 274 -6.72 -9.33 -3.40
N ILE A 275 -6.64 -9.86 -2.18
CA ILE A 275 -5.41 -10.41 -1.62
C ILE A 275 -5.03 -11.72 -2.32
N PRO A 276 -3.83 -11.87 -2.90
CA PRO A 276 -3.34 -13.16 -3.37
C PRO A 276 -2.97 -14.05 -2.18
N SER A 277 -3.07 -15.38 -2.37
CA SER A 277 -2.73 -16.33 -1.32
C SER A 277 -1.31 -16.15 -0.77
N GLU A 278 -0.32 -16.01 -1.65
CA GLU A 278 1.08 -15.76 -1.28
C GLU A 278 1.27 -14.49 -0.46
N THR A 279 0.59 -13.41 -0.85
CA THR A 279 0.64 -12.12 -0.15
C THR A 279 -0.07 -12.22 1.20
N LYS A 280 -1.17 -12.98 1.28
CA LYS A 280 -1.90 -13.21 2.52
C LYS A 280 -1.03 -13.84 3.59
N GLU A 281 -0.32 -14.92 3.26
CA GLU A 281 0.57 -15.59 4.20
C GLU A 281 1.66 -14.66 4.73
N LYS A 282 2.25 -13.85 3.85
CA LYS A 282 3.30 -12.89 4.20
C LYS A 282 2.79 -11.77 5.13
N LEU A 283 1.67 -11.15 4.76
CA LEU A 283 1.05 -10.08 5.56
C LEU A 283 0.53 -10.63 6.89
N GLN A 284 -0.01 -11.85 6.92
CA GLN A 284 -0.44 -12.50 8.15
C GLN A 284 0.74 -12.76 9.08
N ALA A 285 1.85 -13.30 8.56
CA ALA A 285 3.06 -13.54 9.35
C ALA A 285 3.64 -12.23 9.94
N GLU A 286 3.53 -11.12 9.23
CA GLU A 286 3.93 -9.81 9.73
C GLU A 286 3.01 -9.32 10.85
N LEU A 287 1.69 -9.45 10.69
CA LEU A 287 0.72 -9.15 11.77
C LEU A 287 0.96 -10.02 13.01
N ASP A 288 1.18 -11.31 12.82
CA ASP A 288 1.44 -12.24 13.92
C ASP A 288 2.72 -11.83 14.69
N ARG A 289 3.74 -11.39 13.98
CA ARG A 289 4.97 -10.84 14.60
C ARG A 289 4.71 -9.54 15.36
N LEU A 290 3.87 -8.65 14.83
CA LEU A 290 3.51 -7.40 15.50
C LEU A 290 2.63 -7.64 16.73
N ASN A 291 1.87 -8.74 16.75
CA ASN A 291 1.02 -9.14 17.86
C ASN A 291 1.78 -9.93 18.94
N GLU A 292 3.02 -10.32 18.72
CA GLU A 292 3.83 -11.05 19.69
C GLU A 292 3.97 -10.24 20.99
N GLY A 293 3.34 -10.73 22.06
CA GLY A 293 3.29 -10.05 23.37
C GLY A 293 2.18 -9.01 23.56
N ARG A 294 1.20 -8.91 22.64
CA ARG A 294 -0.01 -8.09 22.80
C ARG A 294 -1.19 -8.93 23.31
N THR A 295 -2.07 -8.28 24.09
CA THR A 295 -3.31 -8.88 24.59
C THR A 295 -4.47 -8.79 23.61
N GLU A 296 -4.36 -7.94 22.57
CA GLU A 296 -5.37 -7.72 21.53
C GLU A 296 -4.91 -8.34 20.23
N ARG A 297 -5.81 -9.11 19.58
CA ARG A 297 -5.59 -9.64 18.23
C ARG A 297 -5.92 -8.56 17.21
N ASP A 298 -4.97 -8.19 16.36
CA ASP A 298 -5.25 -7.36 15.20
C ASP A 298 -6.09 -8.16 14.18
N GLY A 299 -7.02 -7.49 13.52
CA GLY A 299 -7.93 -8.12 12.57
C GLY A 299 -7.19 -8.90 11.49
N LEU A 300 -7.50 -10.17 11.34
CA LEU A 300 -6.83 -11.09 10.45
C LEU A 300 -7.17 -10.80 8.97
N TYR A 301 -6.20 -11.05 8.07
CA TYR A 301 -6.49 -11.07 6.64
C TYR A 301 -7.30 -12.32 6.28
N ASN A 302 -8.40 -12.13 5.58
CA ASN A 302 -9.24 -13.21 5.06
C ASN A 302 -9.21 -13.24 3.52
N ALA A 303 -9.96 -14.19 2.92
CA ALA A 303 -9.99 -14.34 1.46
C ALA A 303 -10.64 -13.14 0.74
N ASP A 304 -11.48 -12.38 1.44
CA ASP A 304 -12.19 -11.21 0.89
C ASP A 304 -11.46 -9.89 1.18
N SER A 305 -10.31 -9.94 1.89
CA SER A 305 -9.51 -8.76 2.20
C SER A 305 -9.00 -8.10 0.91
N ARG A 306 -9.11 -6.79 0.87
CA ARG A 306 -8.51 -5.97 -0.19
C ARG A 306 -7.29 -5.26 0.38
N VAL A 307 -6.18 -5.37 -0.32
CA VAL A 307 -4.87 -4.86 0.11
C VAL A 307 -4.23 -4.00 -0.97
N GLY A 308 -3.30 -3.15 -0.59
CA GLY A 308 -2.48 -2.41 -1.55
C GLY A 308 -1.69 -3.35 -2.46
N ARG A 309 -1.80 -3.13 -3.77
CA ARG A 309 -1.19 -3.98 -4.79
C ARG A 309 0.00 -3.32 -5.48
N LEU A 310 0.11 -2.02 -5.39
CA LEU A 310 1.15 -1.22 -6.03
C LEU A 310 1.26 0.15 -5.34
N GLY A 311 2.39 0.84 -5.52
CA GLY A 311 2.59 2.23 -5.11
C GLY A 311 2.46 2.47 -3.61
N LEU A 312 2.00 3.65 -3.23
CA LEU A 312 1.80 4.04 -1.83
C LEU A 312 0.74 3.19 -1.13
N GLU A 313 -0.31 2.76 -1.84
CA GLU A 313 -1.31 1.84 -1.27
C GLU A 313 -0.68 0.53 -0.78
N GLN A 314 0.33 0.01 -1.48
CA GLN A 314 1.06 -1.19 -1.08
C GLN A 314 2.09 -0.89 0.01
N GLN A 315 2.85 0.17 -0.15
CA GLN A 315 3.95 0.49 0.75
C GLN A 315 3.46 0.87 2.16
N TYR A 316 2.33 1.58 2.22
CA TYR A 316 1.70 2.03 3.45
C TYR A 316 0.47 1.19 3.83
N GLU A 317 0.42 -0.09 3.41
CA GLU A 317 -0.72 -0.98 3.68
C GLU A 317 -1.03 -1.08 5.18
N GLN A 318 -0.01 -1.19 6.03
CA GLN A 318 -0.17 -1.36 7.47
C GLN A 318 -0.74 -0.09 8.14
N GLU A 319 -0.28 1.06 7.68
CA GLU A 319 -0.71 2.37 8.19
C GLU A 319 -2.12 2.72 7.68
N LEU A 320 -2.35 2.52 6.38
CA LEU A 320 -3.62 2.86 5.73
C LEU A 320 -4.76 1.93 6.13
N ARG A 321 -4.51 0.62 6.29
CA ARG A 321 -5.56 -0.37 6.51
C ARG A 321 -6.36 -0.15 7.78
N GLY A 322 -5.71 0.32 8.86
CA GLY A 322 -6.28 0.33 10.20
C GLY A 322 -6.38 -1.08 10.80
N ARG A 323 -7.09 -1.18 11.90
CA ARG A 323 -7.29 -2.43 12.64
C ARG A 323 -8.77 -2.66 12.85
N ASP A 324 -9.27 -3.77 12.33
CA ASP A 324 -10.65 -4.14 12.56
C ASP A 324 -10.88 -4.49 14.02
N GLY A 325 -12.02 -4.08 14.51
CA GLY A 325 -12.51 -4.49 15.81
C GLY A 325 -13.40 -5.72 15.73
N GLU A 326 -13.89 -6.14 16.87
CA GLU A 326 -14.71 -7.32 17.00
C GLU A 326 -15.80 -7.11 18.04
N LEU A 327 -16.97 -7.69 17.77
CA LEU A 327 -18.12 -7.66 18.65
C LEU A 327 -18.61 -9.10 18.85
N VAL A 328 -18.51 -9.60 20.06
CA VAL A 328 -19.12 -10.88 20.50
C VAL A 328 -20.37 -10.57 21.29
N TYR A 329 -21.49 -11.12 20.86
CA TYR A 329 -22.79 -10.79 21.46
C TYR A 329 -23.79 -11.93 21.42
N ILE A 330 -24.72 -11.90 22.35
CA ILE A 330 -25.92 -12.76 22.31
C ILE A 330 -26.88 -12.13 21.29
N CYS A 331 -27.16 -12.89 20.23
CA CYS A 331 -28.04 -12.51 19.14
C CYS A 331 -29.41 -13.15 19.31
N THR A 332 -30.46 -12.33 19.29
CA THR A 332 -31.85 -12.83 19.35
C THR A 332 -32.24 -13.62 18.09
N ALA A 333 -33.32 -14.35 18.16
CA ALA A 333 -33.86 -15.09 17.00
C ALA A 333 -34.15 -14.13 15.81
N GLU A 334 -34.52 -12.87 16.08
CA GLU A 334 -34.78 -11.83 15.08
C GLU A 334 -33.50 -11.18 14.53
N GLY A 335 -32.32 -11.56 15.03
CA GLY A 335 -31.04 -11.08 14.54
C GLY A 335 -30.52 -9.79 15.21
N THR A 336 -31.09 -9.38 16.35
CA THR A 336 -30.67 -8.19 17.09
C THR A 336 -29.68 -8.52 18.21
N ASN A 337 -28.85 -7.55 18.62
CA ASN A 337 -27.93 -7.68 19.75
C ASN A 337 -28.71 -7.54 21.08
N ARG A 338 -28.81 -8.63 21.85
CA ARG A 338 -29.41 -8.62 23.20
C ARG A 338 -28.41 -8.15 24.26
N LYS A 339 -27.21 -8.72 24.22
CA LYS A 339 -26.14 -8.45 25.19
C LYS A 339 -24.79 -8.55 24.52
N THR A 340 -23.98 -7.53 24.63
CA THR A 340 -22.56 -7.60 24.25
C THR A 340 -21.77 -8.34 25.32
N LEU A 341 -21.10 -9.41 24.94
CA LEU A 341 -20.20 -10.19 25.80
C LEU A 341 -18.78 -9.64 25.77
N TYR A 342 -18.32 -9.25 24.58
CA TYR A 342 -16.99 -8.71 24.38
C TYR A 342 -16.96 -7.73 23.21
N LYS A 343 -16.10 -6.72 23.28
CA LYS A 343 -15.95 -5.74 22.20
C LYS A 343 -14.53 -5.20 22.14
N ILE A 344 -13.90 -5.35 21.00
CA ILE A 344 -12.73 -4.56 20.59
C ILE A 344 -13.22 -3.49 19.62
N ALA A 345 -12.90 -2.22 19.88
CA ALA A 345 -13.24 -1.15 18.96
C ALA A 345 -12.33 -1.21 17.71
N ALA A 346 -12.90 -0.97 16.53
CA ALA A 346 -12.10 -0.75 15.33
C ALA A 346 -11.22 0.49 15.51
N GLN A 347 -10.02 0.45 14.94
CA GLN A 347 -9.09 1.57 14.87
C GLN A 347 -8.88 1.92 13.41
N ASP A 348 -9.35 3.09 13.00
CA ASP A 348 -9.17 3.56 11.63
C ASP A 348 -7.70 3.75 11.29
N GLY A 349 -7.38 3.56 10.01
CA GLY A 349 -6.04 3.75 9.47
C GLY A 349 -5.59 5.20 9.56
N TYR A 350 -4.30 5.41 9.39
CA TYR A 350 -3.73 6.75 9.28
C TYR A 350 -3.94 7.29 7.87
N ASP A 351 -4.19 8.58 7.78
CA ASP A 351 -4.12 9.28 6.51
C ASP A 351 -2.66 9.58 6.16
N VAL A 352 -2.35 9.48 4.88
CA VAL A 352 -1.01 9.72 4.31
C VAL A 352 -1.04 11.05 3.58
N GLU A 353 -0.35 12.07 4.11
CA GLU A 353 -0.23 13.37 3.47
C GLU A 353 1.01 13.42 2.58
N LEU A 354 0.87 13.92 1.35
CA LEU A 354 1.91 13.97 0.35
C LEU A 354 2.52 15.36 0.19
N THR A 355 3.77 15.40 -0.26
CA THR A 355 4.46 16.65 -0.69
C THR A 355 4.07 17.08 -2.11
N ILE A 356 3.26 16.31 -2.80
CA ILE A 356 2.80 16.61 -4.15
C ILE A 356 1.98 17.91 -4.14
N ASP A 357 2.33 18.83 -5.00
CA ASP A 357 1.53 20.01 -5.34
C ASP A 357 0.60 19.63 -6.49
N MET A 358 -0.70 19.56 -6.24
CA MET A 358 -1.68 19.08 -7.21
C MET A 358 -1.80 20.00 -8.43
N ASP A 359 -1.62 21.30 -8.29
CA ASP A 359 -1.64 22.22 -9.41
C ASP A 359 -0.39 22.05 -10.28
N LEU A 360 0.76 21.88 -9.65
CA LEU A 360 1.99 21.56 -10.36
C LEU A 360 1.92 20.18 -11.04
N GLN A 361 1.34 19.19 -10.37
CA GLN A 361 1.15 17.84 -10.93
C GLN A 361 0.23 17.86 -12.17
N ARG A 362 -0.89 18.59 -12.11
CA ARG A 362 -1.77 18.82 -13.28
C ARG A 362 -1.02 19.55 -14.40
N ARG A 363 -0.23 20.56 -14.05
CA ARG A 363 0.58 21.28 -15.02
C ARG A 363 1.60 20.39 -15.72
N VAL A 364 2.26 19.49 -14.97
CA VAL A 364 3.20 18.49 -15.52
C VAL A 364 2.47 17.58 -16.53
N GLN A 365 1.30 17.06 -16.17
CA GLN A 365 0.51 16.23 -17.08
C GLN A 365 0.14 16.98 -18.36
N GLU A 366 -0.39 18.21 -18.25
CA GLU A 366 -0.80 19.04 -19.39
C GLU A 366 0.36 19.28 -20.37
N VAL A 367 1.51 19.73 -19.88
CA VAL A 367 2.66 20.04 -20.74
C VAL A 367 3.24 18.78 -21.39
N MET A 368 3.21 17.64 -20.69
CA MET A 368 3.63 16.35 -21.26
C MET A 368 2.67 15.87 -22.36
N GLN A 369 1.37 15.93 -22.11
CA GLN A 369 0.36 15.54 -23.08
C GLN A 369 0.39 16.42 -24.33
N LEU A 370 0.53 17.73 -24.18
CA LEU A 370 0.64 18.67 -25.29
C LEU A 370 1.91 18.43 -26.13
N ALA A 371 3.04 18.21 -25.47
CA ALA A 371 4.33 18.01 -26.15
C ALA A 371 4.39 16.68 -26.91
N LEU A 372 3.73 15.63 -26.41
CA LEU A 372 3.81 14.26 -26.93
C LEU A 372 2.53 13.80 -27.65
N PHE A 373 1.57 14.70 -27.87
CA PHE A 373 0.30 14.38 -28.50
C PHE A 373 0.47 13.75 -29.90
N GLY A 374 -0.20 12.63 -30.12
CA GLY A 374 -0.23 11.94 -31.42
C GLY A 374 1.05 11.18 -31.78
N GLU A 375 2.07 11.18 -30.96
CA GLU A 375 3.35 10.52 -31.21
C GLU A 375 3.49 9.21 -30.38
N THR A 376 4.17 8.22 -30.95
CA THR A 376 4.52 6.99 -30.21
C THR A 376 5.74 7.26 -29.33
N THR A 377 5.60 8.14 -28.39
CA THR A 377 6.65 8.61 -27.48
C THR A 377 6.29 8.29 -26.05
N ALA A 378 7.28 8.38 -25.19
CA ALA A 378 7.12 8.18 -23.76
C ALA A 378 8.08 9.09 -23.00
N GLY A 379 7.83 9.30 -21.72
CA GLY A 379 8.73 10.14 -20.93
C GLY A 379 8.43 10.12 -19.44
N ALA A 380 9.26 10.85 -18.71
CA ALA A 380 9.12 11.05 -17.27
C ALA A 380 9.51 12.48 -16.90
N VAL A 381 8.80 13.02 -15.90
CA VAL A 381 9.12 14.31 -15.28
C VAL A 381 9.22 14.11 -13.77
N VAL A 382 10.23 14.74 -13.17
CA VAL A 382 10.40 14.89 -11.72
C VAL A 382 10.57 16.36 -11.41
N VAL A 383 9.79 16.86 -10.45
CA VAL A 383 9.94 18.19 -9.87
C VAL A 383 10.14 18.04 -8.37
N MET A 384 11.24 18.55 -7.85
CA MET A 384 11.57 18.43 -6.42
C MET A 384 12.21 19.70 -5.87
N ASN A 385 12.11 19.87 -4.57
CA ASN A 385 12.95 20.84 -3.87
C ASN A 385 14.31 20.17 -3.60
N PRO A 386 15.40 20.67 -4.18
CA PRO A 386 16.72 20.05 -4.04
C PRO A 386 17.34 20.20 -2.64
N LYS A 387 16.81 21.11 -1.80
CA LYS A 387 17.29 21.37 -0.44
C LYS A 387 16.71 20.41 0.59
N THR A 388 15.43 20.09 0.45
CA THR A 388 14.69 19.24 1.40
C THR A 388 14.53 17.81 0.94
N GLY A 389 14.67 17.54 -0.37
CA GLY A 389 14.35 16.23 -0.97
C GLY A 389 12.86 16.04 -1.32
N ALA A 390 11.98 16.97 -0.92
CA ALA A 390 10.54 16.85 -1.17
C ALA A 390 10.21 16.81 -2.67
N VAL A 391 9.57 15.72 -3.12
CA VAL A 391 9.10 15.56 -4.50
C VAL A 391 7.74 16.23 -4.63
N GLN A 392 7.69 17.35 -5.37
CA GLN A 392 6.50 18.19 -5.54
C GLN A 392 5.62 17.74 -6.72
N ALA A 393 6.19 17.09 -7.73
CA ALA A 393 5.46 16.43 -8.80
C ALA A 393 6.30 15.33 -9.44
N MET A 394 5.64 14.24 -9.85
CA MET A 394 6.27 13.16 -10.62
C MET A 394 5.26 12.53 -11.58
N TYR A 395 5.66 12.35 -12.84
CA TYR A 395 4.75 11.85 -13.86
C TYR A 395 5.45 10.92 -14.85
N SER A 396 4.87 9.75 -15.09
CA SER A 396 5.29 8.79 -16.11
C SER A 396 4.29 8.78 -17.25
N TYR A 397 4.72 9.10 -18.46
CA TYR A 397 3.88 9.16 -19.66
C TYR A 397 4.24 8.03 -20.65
N PRO A 398 3.25 7.40 -21.31
CA PRO A 398 1.82 7.52 -21.00
C PRO A 398 1.47 6.88 -19.68
N SER A 399 0.34 7.29 -19.11
CA SER A 399 -0.24 6.74 -17.89
C SER A 399 -1.47 5.88 -18.21
N TYR A 400 -2.17 5.42 -17.19
CA TYR A 400 -3.38 4.60 -17.27
C TYR A 400 -4.37 4.98 -16.17
N ASP A 401 -5.67 4.74 -16.40
CA ASP A 401 -6.66 4.95 -15.34
C ASP A 401 -6.56 3.83 -14.30
N ILE A 402 -6.13 4.20 -13.10
CA ILE A 402 -5.95 3.31 -11.96
C ILE A 402 -7.27 2.68 -11.49
N ASN A 403 -8.41 3.36 -11.69
CA ASN A 403 -9.73 2.85 -11.31
C ASN A 403 -10.09 1.57 -12.06
N LEU A 404 -9.54 1.35 -13.27
CA LEU A 404 -9.72 0.08 -13.99
C LEU A 404 -9.27 -1.11 -13.14
N PHE A 405 -8.13 -0.98 -12.45
CA PHE A 405 -7.60 -2.04 -11.59
C PHE A 405 -8.37 -2.16 -10.28
N ALA A 406 -8.71 -1.04 -9.66
CA ALA A 406 -9.47 -1.01 -8.41
C ALA A 406 -10.86 -1.65 -8.56
N ARG A 407 -11.48 -1.47 -9.72
CA ARG A 407 -12.81 -2.03 -10.07
C ARG A 407 -12.74 -3.48 -10.59
N GLY A 408 -11.52 -4.00 -10.81
CA GLY A 408 -11.33 -5.34 -11.41
C GLY A 408 -11.26 -5.26 -12.94
N ILE A 409 -10.08 -4.94 -13.45
CA ILE A 409 -9.83 -4.75 -14.87
C ILE A 409 -10.28 -5.94 -15.72
N SER A 410 -10.94 -5.67 -16.85
CA SER A 410 -11.32 -6.71 -17.80
C SER A 410 -10.07 -7.30 -18.50
N GLY A 411 -10.16 -8.57 -18.93
CA GLY A 411 -9.08 -9.21 -19.69
C GLY A 411 -8.76 -8.46 -21.00
N ALA A 412 -9.74 -7.84 -21.62
CA ALA A 412 -9.57 -7.05 -22.86
C ALA A 412 -8.80 -5.75 -22.58
N ASP A 413 -9.18 -4.99 -21.55
CA ASP A 413 -8.50 -3.74 -21.17
C ASP A 413 -7.07 -4.02 -20.71
N TYR A 414 -6.86 -5.05 -19.89
CA TYR A 414 -5.53 -5.44 -19.46
C TYR A 414 -4.63 -5.83 -20.63
N SER A 415 -5.15 -6.63 -21.57
CA SER A 415 -4.41 -6.98 -22.79
C SER A 415 -4.12 -5.73 -23.65
N GLY A 416 -5.03 -4.78 -23.71
CA GLY A 416 -4.83 -3.50 -24.39
C GLY A 416 -3.66 -2.71 -23.80
N LEU A 417 -3.58 -2.61 -22.46
CA LEU A 417 -2.47 -1.94 -21.77
C LEU A 417 -1.14 -2.67 -21.97
N LEU A 418 -1.11 -4.01 -21.86
CA LEU A 418 0.11 -4.81 -22.03
C LEU A 418 0.67 -4.73 -23.45
N ASN A 419 -0.20 -4.74 -24.46
CA ASN A 419 0.20 -4.71 -25.88
C ASN A 419 0.47 -3.29 -26.40
N ASN A 420 0.21 -2.26 -25.61
CA ASN A 420 0.50 -0.88 -25.99
C ASN A 420 2.02 -0.67 -26.10
N LYS A 421 2.48 -0.28 -27.32
CA LYS A 421 3.91 -0.09 -27.62
C LYS A 421 4.58 0.97 -26.75
N ALA A 422 3.83 1.96 -26.26
CA ALA A 422 4.34 2.99 -25.35
C ALA A 422 4.39 2.54 -23.87
N LYS A 423 3.94 1.31 -23.57
CA LYS A 423 4.07 0.65 -22.26
C LYS A 423 3.57 1.50 -21.07
N PRO A 424 2.27 1.83 -21.02
CA PRO A 424 1.70 2.73 -20.00
C PRO A 424 1.83 2.19 -18.56
N LEU A 425 1.99 0.90 -18.35
CA LEU A 425 2.12 0.29 -17.02
C LEU A 425 3.50 0.49 -16.38
N ILE A 426 4.52 0.95 -17.13
CA ILE A 426 5.86 1.17 -16.59
C ILE A 426 5.89 2.51 -15.85
N ASN A 427 6.23 2.46 -14.55
CA ASN A 427 6.63 3.67 -13.82
C ASN A 427 8.04 4.07 -14.25
N ARG A 428 8.13 4.94 -15.26
CA ARG A 428 9.42 5.38 -15.81
C ARG A 428 10.23 6.19 -14.81
N VAL A 429 9.56 6.88 -13.89
CA VAL A 429 10.23 7.73 -12.90
C VAL A 429 11.10 6.90 -11.96
N THR A 430 10.59 5.74 -11.49
CA THR A 430 11.24 4.94 -10.44
C THR A 430 11.75 3.58 -10.92
N GLN A 431 11.22 3.03 -12.01
CA GLN A 431 11.53 1.67 -12.49
C GLN A 431 12.20 1.62 -13.86
N GLY A 432 12.12 2.70 -14.65
CA GLY A 432 12.79 2.76 -15.93
C GLY A 432 14.28 3.07 -15.78
N LEU A 433 15.14 2.22 -16.33
CA LEU A 433 16.58 2.40 -16.35
C LEU A 433 17.04 2.88 -17.72
N TYR A 434 17.69 4.03 -17.76
CA TYR A 434 18.07 4.72 -18.99
C TYR A 434 19.52 5.21 -18.93
N PRO A 435 20.25 5.21 -20.06
CA PRO A 435 21.59 5.82 -20.11
C PRO A 435 21.48 7.32 -19.87
N PRO A 436 22.27 7.89 -18.93
CA PRO A 436 22.20 9.31 -18.56
C PRO A 436 22.71 10.25 -19.66
N GLY A 437 23.51 9.73 -20.59
CA GLY A 437 24.10 10.51 -21.64
C GLY A 437 24.88 11.72 -21.09
N SER A 438 24.83 12.82 -21.80
CA SER A 438 25.62 14.02 -21.44
C SER A 438 25.27 14.67 -20.11
N THR A 439 24.25 14.22 -19.36
CA THR A 439 24.03 14.70 -17.97
C THR A 439 25.16 14.22 -17.07
N MET A 440 25.76 13.08 -17.35
CA MET A 440 26.90 12.52 -16.64
C MET A 440 28.12 13.47 -16.59
N LYS A 441 28.28 14.33 -17.58
CA LYS A 441 29.44 15.23 -17.70
C LYS A 441 29.65 16.18 -16.52
N ALA A 442 28.58 16.60 -15.86
CA ALA A 442 28.65 17.40 -14.64
C ALA A 442 29.33 16.62 -13.50
N PHE A 443 28.98 15.35 -13.33
CA PHE A 443 29.60 14.47 -12.33
C PHE A 443 31.05 14.11 -12.69
N THR A 444 31.33 13.91 -13.97
CA THR A 444 32.70 13.65 -14.47
C THR A 444 33.59 14.88 -14.22
N ALA A 445 33.06 16.10 -14.41
CA ALA A 445 33.77 17.34 -14.09
C ALA A 445 34.06 17.42 -12.58
N ALA A 446 33.06 17.18 -11.74
CA ALA A 446 33.22 17.18 -10.29
C ALA A 446 34.24 16.14 -9.83
N CYS A 447 34.19 14.91 -10.37
CA CYS A 447 35.14 13.86 -10.09
C CYS A 447 36.59 14.29 -10.42
N ALA A 448 36.80 14.92 -11.58
CA ALA A 448 38.12 15.36 -12.01
C ALA A 448 38.68 16.52 -11.14
N LEU A 449 37.84 17.48 -10.73
CA LEU A 449 38.18 18.57 -9.84
C LEU A 449 38.50 18.07 -8.43
N ASP A 450 37.58 17.31 -7.82
CA ASP A 450 37.69 16.85 -6.43
C ASP A 450 38.90 15.94 -6.17
N ASN A 451 39.36 15.27 -7.21
CA ASN A 451 40.54 14.41 -7.13
C ASN A 451 41.82 15.03 -7.72
N GLY A 452 41.78 16.31 -8.10
CA GLY A 452 42.94 17.05 -8.62
C GLY A 452 43.48 16.49 -9.96
N ILE A 453 42.63 15.80 -10.73
CA ILE A 453 43.00 15.22 -12.04
C ILE A 453 43.04 16.31 -13.11
N LEU A 454 42.06 17.23 -13.08
CA LEU A 454 41.98 18.40 -13.92
C LEU A 454 41.61 19.60 -13.03
N ASP A 455 42.16 20.74 -13.30
CA ASP A 455 41.79 22.02 -12.69
C ASP A 455 41.14 22.98 -13.71
N GLU A 456 40.76 24.17 -13.29
CA GLU A 456 40.10 25.17 -14.16
C GLU A 456 41.02 25.67 -15.28
N SER A 457 42.34 25.60 -15.08
CA SER A 457 43.32 26.04 -16.05
C SER A 457 43.55 25.04 -17.16
N TYR A 458 43.17 23.77 -16.94
CA TYR A 458 43.35 22.73 -17.93
C TYR A 458 42.53 22.99 -19.20
N ALA A 459 43.23 22.99 -20.32
CA ALA A 459 42.58 23.07 -21.63
C ALA A 459 43.13 22.01 -22.57
N PHE A 460 42.21 21.34 -23.25
CA PHE A 460 42.56 20.35 -24.27
C PHE A 460 43.16 21.07 -25.48
N ASN A 461 44.25 20.53 -26.02
CA ASN A 461 44.90 21.12 -27.18
C ASN A 461 44.08 20.86 -28.46
N GLU A 462 43.51 21.91 -29.06
CA GLU A 462 42.70 21.77 -30.27
C GLU A 462 43.43 21.21 -31.46
N SER A 463 44.79 21.32 -31.54
CA SER A 463 45.56 20.72 -32.61
C SER A 463 45.48 19.18 -32.67
N GLU A 464 45.11 18.56 -31.56
CA GLU A 464 44.90 17.11 -31.46
C GLU A 464 43.53 16.68 -32.01
N ILE A 465 42.60 17.60 -32.15
CA ILE A 465 41.27 17.32 -32.68
C ILE A 465 41.28 17.44 -34.20
N LYS A 466 41.09 16.33 -34.88
CA LYS A 466 41.01 16.28 -36.35
C LYS A 466 39.56 16.52 -36.78
N LYS A 467 39.21 17.69 -37.28
CA LYS A 467 37.86 18.11 -37.60
C LYS A 467 36.97 18.04 -36.33
N ASP A 468 36.19 16.97 -36.18
CA ASP A 468 35.19 16.78 -35.12
C ASP A 468 35.43 15.51 -34.30
N TYR A 469 36.61 14.94 -34.38
CA TYR A 469 36.97 13.70 -33.68
C TYR A 469 38.38 13.75 -33.11
N TRP A 470 38.58 12.97 -32.03
CA TRP A 470 39.87 12.74 -31.38
C TRP A 470 40.14 11.23 -31.26
N THR A 471 41.37 10.86 -31.44
CA THR A 471 41.86 9.50 -31.24
C THR A 471 42.87 9.50 -30.09
N PRO A 472 42.57 8.89 -28.93
CA PRO A 472 43.47 8.84 -27.77
C PRO A 472 44.70 7.95 -28.00
N THR A 473 45.70 8.45 -28.68
CA THR A 473 46.92 7.66 -29.04
C THR A 473 47.85 7.44 -27.84
N GLU A 474 47.75 8.26 -26.78
CA GLU A 474 48.52 8.11 -25.55
C GLU A 474 48.16 6.85 -24.73
N TYR A 475 46.99 6.24 -24.98
CA TYR A 475 46.56 5.00 -24.36
C TYR A 475 46.84 3.76 -25.21
N GLY A 476 47.85 3.84 -26.10
CA GLY A 476 48.28 2.76 -26.98
C GLY A 476 47.61 2.81 -28.36
N ALA A 477 47.65 1.66 -29.08
CA ALA A 477 46.97 1.58 -30.38
C ALA A 477 45.44 1.63 -30.15
N TRP A 478 44.84 2.77 -30.45
CA TRP A 478 43.40 2.94 -30.35
C TRP A 478 42.69 2.22 -31.50
N ILE A 479 42.19 1.03 -31.21
CA ILE A 479 41.56 0.14 -32.19
C ILE A 479 40.06 0.38 -32.38
N TRP A 480 39.46 1.23 -31.53
CA TRP A 480 38.03 1.56 -31.60
C TRP A 480 37.77 2.81 -32.49
N THR A 481 36.47 3.08 -32.71
CA THR A 481 36.07 4.29 -33.43
C THR A 481 36.54 5.54 -32.71
N PRO A 482 37.04 6.58 -33.39
CA PRO A 482 37.41 7.84 -32.79
C PRO A 482 36.23 8.49 -32.05
N ILE A 483 36.53 9.20 -30.95
CA ILE A 483 35.56 9.93 -30.16
C ILE A 483 35.14 11.19 -30.92
N LYS A 484 33.82 11.36 -31.13
CA LYS A 484 33.25 12.50 -31.89
C LYS A 484 32.65 13.53 -30.97
N ARG A 485 32.75 14.82 -31.35
CA ARG A 485 31.96 15.92 -30.76
C ARG A 485 30.48 15.69 -30.99
N THR A 486 29.67 16.06 -30.02
CA THR A 486 28.20 15.94 -30.12
C THR A 486 27.61 17.01 -31.06
N HIS A 487 28.17 18.22 -31.10
CA HIS A 487 27.65 19.34 -31.86
C HIS A 487 28.73 19.89 -32.82
N ILE A 488 28.72 19.40 -34.05
CA ILE A 488 29.64 19.76 -35.13
C ILE A 488 29.47 21.23 -35.57
N ASN A 489 28.30 21.82 -35.35
CA ASN A 489 27.93 23.14 -35.86
C ASN A 489 28.32 24.32 -34.96
N TYR A 490 29.03 24.07 -33.87
CA TYR A 490 29.52 25.13 -33.00
C TYR A 490 31.06 25.17 -33.07
N PRO A 491 31.65 26.10 -33.86
CA PRO A 491 33.10 26.28 -33.80
C PRO A 491 33.49 26.77 -32.40
N ILE A 492 34.13 25.91 -31.64
CA ILE A 492 34.74 26.25 -30.38
C ILE A 492 36.04 27.03 -30.77
N SER A 493 36.04 28.31 -30.59
CA SER A 493 37.24 29.10 -30.86
C SER A 493 38.18 29.07 -29.64
N GLY A 494 39.45 28.77 -29.87
CA GLY A 494 40.50 28.70 -28.87
C GLY A 494 40.43 27.44 -27.98
N PRO A 495 41.29 27.32 -26.94
CA PRO A 495 41.43 26.08 -26.17
C PRO A 495 40.14 25.57 -25.56
N LEU A 496 39.93 24.27 -25.64
CA LEU A 496 38.76 23.55 -25.09
C LEU A 496 38.95 23.31 -23.60
N ASN A 497 38.44 24.21 -22.76
CA ASN A 497 38.46 24.07 -21.30
C ASN A 497 37.12 23.50 -20.76
N MET A 498 37.06 23.21 -19.45
CA MET A 498 35.91 22.63 -18.79
C MET A 498 34.60 23.42 -19.00
N ARG A 499 34.68 24.77 -18.88
CA ARG A 499 33.53 25.67 -19.11
C ARG A 499 32.96 25.50 -20.50
N LYS A 500 33.78 25.58 -21.54
CA LYS A 500 33.34 25.38 -22.94
C LYS A 500 32.80 23.97 -23.17
N ALA A 501 33.48 22.97 -22.58
CA ALA A 501 33.03 21.55 -22.69
C ALA A 501 31.69 21.30 -22.06
N LEU A 502 31.33 21.91 -20.92
CA LEU A 502 30.03 21.83 -20.31
C LEU A 502 28.96 22.55 -21.13
N ILE A 503 29.23 23.80 -21.56
CA ILE A 503 28.30 24.66 -22.33
C ILE A 503 27.91 23.98 -23.66
N HIS A 504 28.89 23.43 -24.38
CA HIS A 504 28.70 22.83 -25.70
C HIS A 504 28.53 21.29 -25.61
N SER A 505 28.55 20.74 -24.41
CA SER A 505 28.41 19.30 -24.16
C SER A 505 29.43 18.43 -24.95
N ASP A 506 30.73 18.83 -24.91
CA ASP A 506 31.77 18.19 -25.71
C ASP A 506 32.14 16.80 -25.17
N ASN A 507 32.11 15.78 -26.04
CA ASN A 507 32.44 14.39 -25.64
C ASN A 507 33.96 14.19 -25.50
N ILE A 508 34.78 14.88 -26.28
CA ILE A 508 36.23 14.69 -26.31
C ILE A 508 36.84 15.07 -24.97
N TYR A 509 36.44 16.23 -24.44
CA TYR A 509 36.94 16.71 -23.13
C TYR A 509 36.61 15.69 -22.02
N PHE A 510 35.37 15.21 -21.96
CA PHE A 510 34.94 14.33 -20.88
C PHE A 510 35.41 12.88 -21.04
N ALA A 511 35.62 12.41 -22.26
CA ALA A 511 36.34 11.16 -22.50
C ALA A 511 37.78 11.22 -21.99
N ASN A 512 38.47 12.32 -22.28
CA ASN A 512 39.83 12.54 -21.79
C ASN A 512 39.85 12.68 -20.25
N ALA A 513 38.90 13.39 -19.66
CA ALA A 513 38.78 13.48 -18.21
C ALA A 513 38.62 12.10 -17.56
N ALA A 514 37.73 11.26 -18.07
CA ALA A 514 37.53 9.90 -17.55
C ALA A 514 38.74 8.99 -17.74
N LEU A 515 39.41 9.05 -18.91
CA LEU A 515 40.63 8.29 -19.17
C LEU A 515 41.77 8.70 -18.21
N LYS A 516 41.95 10.01 -17.95
CA LYS A 516 42.94 10.51 -16.98
C LYS A 516 42.60 10.15 -15.54
N THR A 517 41.31 10.11 -15.18
CA THR A 517 40.83 9.68 -13.86
C THR A 517 41.08 8.17 -13.65
N GLY A 518 40.89 7.37 -14.68
CA GLY A 518 40.94 5.90 -14.59
C GLY A 518 39.68 5.31 -13.93
N TRP A 519 39.44 4.02 -14.21
CA TRP A 519 38.17 3.39 -13.79
C TRP A 519 38.00 3.32 -12.27
N GLU A 520 39.00 2.87 -11.53
CA GLU A 520 38.90 2.67 -10.08
C GLU A 520 38.47 3.93 -9.32
N LEU A 521 39.09 5.07 -9.65
CA LEU A 521 38.76 6.34 -9.00
C LEU A 521 37.40 6.87 -9.46
N PHE A 522 37.08 6.72 -10.75
CA PHE A 522 35.80 7.09 -11.32
C PHE A 522 34.66 6.27 -10.67
N GLU A 523 34.77 4.94 -10.62
CA GLU A 523 33.79 4.06 -9.99
C GLU A 523 33.59 4.39 -8.52
N LYS A 524 34.67 4.56 -7.77
CA LYS A 524 34.60 4.94 -6.35
C LYS A 524 33.86 6.27 -6.14
N TYR A 525 34.14 7.26 -6.95
CA TYR A 525 33.51 8.58 -6.86
C TYR A 525 32.02 8.52 -7.20
N MET A 526 31.67 7.83 -8.29
CA MET A 526 30.28 7.66 -8.72
C MET A 526 29.45 6.81 -7.73
N THR A 527 30.07 5.78 -7.14
CA THR A 527 29.45 4.99 -6.06
C THR A 527 29.14 5.89 -4.84
N ASN A 528 30.06 6.77 -4.46
CA ASN A 528 29.82 7.71 -3.35
C ASN A 528 28.67 8.69 -3.63
N ILE A 529 28.43 9.08 -4.87
CA ILE A 529 27.27 9.89 -5.28
C ILE A 529 25.98 9.07 -5.30
N GLY A 530 26.04 7.74 -5.44
CA GLY A 530 24.87 6.86 -5.43
C GLY A 530 24.53 6.18 -6.77
N PHE A 531 25.50 6.06 -7.71
CA PHE A 531 25.26 5.38 -8.99
C PHE A 531 25.23 3.85 -8.93
N THR A 532 25.36 3.24 -7.75
CA THR A 532 25.43 1.78 -7.59
C THR A 532 24.42 1.24 -6.59
N GLU A 533 23.60 2.08 -5.99
CA GLU A 533 22.57 1.65 -5.03
C GLU A 533 21.25 2.38 -5.27
N SER A 534 20.16 1.72 -4.89
CA SER A 534 18.82 2.33 -4.95
C SER A 534 18.71 3.46 -3.94
N ILE A 535 18.17 4.58 -4.38
CA ILE A 535 17.88 5.72 -3.49
C ILE A 535 16.71 5.35 -2.56
N PRO A 536 16.76 5.70 -1.26
CA PRO A 536 15.62 5.54 -0.38
C PRO A 536 14.47 6.43 -0.86
N PHE A 537 13.29 5.86 -0.96
CA PHE A 537 12.09 6.57 -1.38
C PHE A 537 10.83 5.84 -0.89
N ASP A 538 9.73 6.54 -0.78
CA ASP A 538 8.46 5.98 -0.28
C ASP A 538 7.87 4.83 -1.12
N ILE A 539 8.30 4.70 -2.37
CA ILE A 539 8.00 3.53 -3.21
C ILE A 539 9.28 2.98 -3.81
N ALA A 540 9.26 1.72 -4.21
CA ALA A 540 10.45 1.04 -4.73
C ALA A 540 11.06 1.76 -5.95
N VAL A 541 12.37 1.94 -5.95
CA VAL A 541 13.18 2.51 -7.03
C VAL A 541 14.16 1.46 -7.53
N ALA A 542 14.28 1.31 -8.85
CA ALA A 542 15.21 0.38 -9.45
C ALA A 542 16.66 0.81 -9.17
N THR A 543 17.52 -0.16 -8.87
CA THR A 543 18.93 0.09 -8.61
C THR A 543 19.65 0.53 -9.89
N PRO A 544 20.35 1.67 -9.89
CA PRO A 544 21.17 2.09 -11.02
C PRO A 544 22.39 1.21 -11.18
N GLN A 545 23.08 1.29 -12.33
CA GLN A 545 24.32 0.59 -12.56
C GLN A 545 25.36 1.45 -13.27
N LEU A 546 26.63 1.24 -12.98
CA LEU A 546 27.77 1.84 -13.69
C LEU A 546 28.28 0.95 -14.82
N LYS A 547 28.21 -0.38 -14.63
CA LYS A 547 28.59 -1.39 -15.61
C LYS A 547 27.83 -2.69 -15.32
N ASN A 548 27.83 -3.63 -16.27
CA ASN A 548 27.39 -4.99 -16.00
C ASN A 548 28.43 -5.74 -15.14
N GLU A 549 27.96 -6.71 -14.34
CA GLU A 549 28.82 -7.42 -13.38
C GLU A 549 30.06 -8.06 -14.01
N ASP A 550 29.90 -8.69 -15.18
CA ASP A 550 30.97 -9.40 -15.87
C ASP A 550 31.82 -8.52 -16.81
N THR A 551 31.53 -7.22 -16.92
CA THR A 551 32.24 -6.34 -17.83
C THR A 551 33.62 -5.97 -17.30
N VAL A 552 34.64 -6.26 -18.08
CA VAL A 552 36.00 -5.76 -17.88
C VAL A 552 36.15 -4.41 -18.59
N MET A 553 36.44 -3.37 -17.79
CA MET A 553 36.53 -2.00 -18.29
C MET A 553 37.82 -1.81 -19.12
N ASP A 554 37.67 -1.58 -20.42
CA ASP A 554 38.72 -1.16 -21.32
C ASP A 554 38.72 0.39 -21.48
N TYR A 555 39.74 0.90 -22.17
CA TYR A 555 39.84 2.35 -22.38
C TYR A 555 38.65 2.97 -23.14
N LYS A 556 38.03 2.19 -24.04
CA LYS A 556 36.82 2.65 -24.76
C LYS A 556 35.63 2.83 -23.81
N LEU A 557 35.37 1.81 -22.99
CA LEU A 557 34.29 1.86 -22.01
C LEU A 557 34.51 2.95 -20.97
N ILE A 558 35.74 3.14 -20.50
CA ILE A 558 36.11 4.23 -19.59
C ILE A 558 35.85 5.58 -20.24
N ALA A 559 36.29 5.77 -21.49
CA ALA A 559 36.07 7.00 -22.23
C ALA A 559 34.55 7.29 -22.42
N ASP A 560 33.78 6.28 -22.80
CA ASP A 560 32.33 6.39 -23.02
C ASP A 560 31.57 6.67 -21.72
N SER A 561 32.03 6.12 -20.59
CA SER A 561 31.45 6.38 -19.26
C SER A 561 31.58 7.86 -18.88
N GLY A 562 32.67 8.52 -19.29
CA GLY A 562 32.89 9.94 -19.00
C GLY A 562 31.82 10.91 -19.54
N TYR A 563 31.10 10.50 -20.58
CA TYR A 563 29.98 11.26 -21.14
C TYR A 563 28.63 10.53 -21.08
N GLY A 564 28.53 9.51 -20.20
CA GLY A 564 27.26 8.85 -19.84
C GLY A 564 26.72 7.88 -20.87
N GLN A 565 27.64 7.28 -21.63
CA GLN A 565 27.38 6.15 -22.51
C GLN A 565 27.93 4.86 -21.86
N ALA A 566 28.31 3.88 -22.62
CA ALA A 566 28.70 2.55 -22.16
C ALA A 566 27.50 1.85 -21.48
N GLU A 567 27.66 1.34 -20.27
CA GLU A 567 26.70 0.51 -19.59
C GLU A 567 26.01 1.22 -18.40
N ILE A 568 26.23 2.53 -18.25
CA ILE A 568 25.62 3.31 -17.16
C ILE A 568 24.12 3.45 -17.39
N LEU A 569 23.34 3.06 -16.39
CA LEU A 569 21.87 3.18 -16.38
C LEU A 569 21.39 3.79 -15.06
N VAL A 570 20.46 4.72 -15.15
CA VAL A 570 19.84 5.41 -14.00
C VAL A 570 18.34 5.56 -14.17
N THR A 571 17.60 5.66 -13.08
CA THR A 571 16.21 6.09 -13.13
C THR A 571 16.13 7.62 -13.19
N PRO A 572 15.05 8.21 -13.74
CA PRO A 572 14.84 9.66 -13.70
C PRO A 572 14.86 10.24 -12.27
N LEU A 573 14.22 9.59 -11.31
CA LEU A 573 14.24 10.06 -9.91
C LEU A 573 15.67 10.07 -9.36
N GLN A 574 16.41 8.98 -9.57
CA GLN A 574 17.77 8.88 -9.09
C GLN A 574 18.68 9.98 -9.68
N LEU A 575 18.58 10.21 -11.00
CA LEU A 575 19.36 11.26 -11.65
C LEU A 575 18.99 12.65 -11.13
N ALA A 576 17.70 12.93 -10.88
CA ALA A 576 17.25 14.20 -10.28
C ALA A 576 17.85 14.39 -8.89
N CYS A 577 17.79 13.37 -8.04
CA CYS A 577 18.34 13.39 -6.69
C CYS A 577 19.86 13.58 -6.69
N MET A 578 20.60 12.82 -7.49
CA MET A 578 22.05 12.99 -7.59
C MET A 578 22.42 14.40 -8.09
N PHE A 579 21.66 14.93 -9.06
CA PHE A 579 21.91 16.27 -9.59
C PHE A 579 21.60 17.38 -8.58
N SER A 580 20.75 17.11 -7.57
CA SER A 580 20.45 18.06 -6.48
C SER A 580 21.70 18.43 -5.67
N ALA A 581 22.76 17.60 -5.66
CA ALA A 581 24.03 17.93 -5.01
C ALA A 581 24.61 19.27 -5.49
N PHE A 582 24.47 19.60 -6.78
CA PHE A 582 24.90 20.89 -7.32
C PHE A 582 24.08 22.08 -6.80
N ALA A 583 22.84 21.85 -6.38
CA ALA A 583 21.96 22.87 -5.81
C ALA A 583 22.01 22.92 -4.27
N ASN A 584 22.53 21.87 -3.62
CA ASN A 584 22.50 21.70 -2.17
C ASN A 584 23.90 21.60 -1.54
N GLY A 585 24.84 22.43 -2.00
CA GLY A 585 26.18 22.55 -1.40
C GLY A 585 26.99 21.26 -1.39
N GLY A 586 26.74 20.34 -2.30
CA GLY A 586 27.41 19.05 -2.44
C GLY A 586 26.75 17.89 -1.70
N SER A 587 25.65 18.11 -0.99
CA SER A 587 24.88 17.07 -0.31
C SER A 587 23.61 16.72 -1.09
N ILE A 588 23.13 15.49 -0.91
CA ILE A 588 21.89 14.99 -1.49
C ILE A 588 20.92 14.73 -0.34
N ALA A 589 19.86 15.52 -0.25
CA ALA A 589 18.77 15.29 0.70
C ALA A 589 18.08 13.97 0.38
N GLU A 590 17.60 13.26 1.40
CA GLU A 590 16.80 12.05 1.20
C GLU A 590 15.48 12.40 0.49
N PRO A 591 15.21 11.84 -0.70
CA PRO A 591 13.98 12.17 -1.40
C PRO A 591 12.78 11.51 -0.76
N TYR A 592 11.67 12.21 -0.71
CA TYR A 592 10.41 11.71 -0.18
C TYR A 592 9.20 12.33 -0.88
N VAL A 593 8.09 11.64 -0.79
CA VAL A 593 6.79 12.10 -1.27
C VAL A 593 5.73 12.05 -0.18
N VAL A 594 5.97 11.31 0.90
CA VAL A 594 5.09 11.28 2.08
C VAL A 594 5.60 12.26 3.13
N GLU A 595 4.86 13.34 3.33
CA GLU A 595 5.19 14.36 4.35
C GLU A 595 4.98 13.81 5.76
N GLY A 596 3.97 12.99 5.94
CA GLY A 596 3.67 12.39 7.24
C GLY A 596 2.41 11.57 7.29
N LEU A 597 2.21 10.95 8.45
CA LEU A 597 1.01 10.20 8.80
C LEU A 597 0.16 11.01 9.77
N TYR A 598 -1.14 11.03 9.52
CA TYR A 598 -2.10 11.82 10.29
C TYR A 598 -3.24 10.96 10.81
N LYS A 599 -3.86 11.38 11.89
CA LYS A 599 -5.02 10.73 12.47
C LYS A 599 -6.03 11.76 12.96
N GLU A 600 -7.31 11.48 12.74
CA GLU A 600 -8.39 12.24 13.31
C GLU A 600 -8.56 11.86 14.78
N GLU A 601 -8.41 12.83 15.69
CA GLU A 601 -8.65 12.70 17.12
C GLU A 601 -9.78 13.68 17.56
N GLY A 602 -11.03 13.22 17.47
CA GLY A 602 -12.20 14.04 17.73
C GLY A 602 -12.36 15.15 16.68
N ILE A 603 -12.18 16.41 17.08
CA ILE A 603 -12.23 17.57 16.18
C ILE A 603 -10.83 18.03 15.70
N ARG A 604 -9.79 17.30 16.05
CA ARG A 604 -8.40 17.65 15.71
C ARG A 604 -7.84 16.64 14.73
N TYR A 605 -7.16 17.15 13.71
CA TYR A 605 -6.35 16.38 12.78
C TYR A 605 -4.89 16.49 13.22
N LYS A 606 -4.28 15.38 13.65
CA LYS A 606 -2.97 15.38 14.29
C LYS A 606 -1.96 14.59 13.49
N ARG A 607 -0.81 15.19 13.24
CA ARG A 607 0.34 14.50 12.67
C ARG A 607 0.93 13.52 13.70
N VAL A 608 0.92 12.23 13.37
CA VAL A 608 1.43 11.15 14.22
C VAL A 608 2.90 10.86 13.92
N LYS A 609 3.28 10.95 12.64
CA LYS A 609 4.64 10.73 12.16
C LYS A 609 4.96 11.74 11.08
N ALA A 610 6.12 12.36 11.13
CA ALA A 610 6.65 13.23 10.08
C ALA A 610 7.76 12.50 9.33
N HIS A 611 7.99 12.89 8.06
CA HIS A 611 9.23 12.52 7.39
C HIS A 611 10.42 13.13 8.15
N PRO A 612 11.45 12.36 8.49
CA PRO A 612 12.66 12.93 9.10
C PRO A 612 13.44 13.73 8.04
N GLU A 613 13.79 14.98 8.35
CA GLU A 613 14.72 15.72 7.49
C GLU A 613 16.11 15.09 7.64
N ALA A 614 16.63 14.55 6.56
CA ALA A 614 17.92 13.88 6.52
C ALA A 614 18.58 14.03 5.15
N ASP A 615 19.91 14.05 5.14
CA ASP A 615 20.67 13.87 3.91
C ASP A 615 20.88 12.38 3.64
N TRP A 616 20.53 11.92 2.45
CA TRP A 616 20.94 10.61 1.99
C TRP A 616 22.45 10.49 1.83
N ARG A 617 23.07 11.58 1.34
CA ARG A 617 24.52 11.69 1.17
C ARG A 617 25.00 13.08 1.55
N GLN A 618 26.07 13.16 2.32
CA GLN A 618 26.64 14.43 2.74
C GLN A 618 27.98 14.70 2.05
N GLY A 619 28.15 15.90 1.51
CA GLY A 619 29.42 16.38 0.98
C GLY A 619 30.04 15.52 -0.11
N VAL A 620 29.20 14.90 -0.97
CA VAL A 620 29.66 14.00 -2.04
C VAL A 620 30.33 14.74 -3.21
N ILE A 621 30.08 16.05 -3.33
CA ILE A 621 30.78 16.98 -4.23
C ILE A 621 31.35 18.10 -3.38
N SER A 622 32.62 18.46 -3.57
CA SER A 622 33.24 19.50 -2.77
C SER A 622 32.65 20.87 -3.03
N ALA A 623 32.74 21.77 -2.04
CA ALA A 623 32.31 23.17 -2.20
C ALA A 623 33.05 23.86 -3.36
N HIS A 624 34.34 23.55 -3.55
CA HIS A 624 35.13 24.06 -4.65
C HIS A 624 34.58 23.63 -6.02
N ALA A 625 34.26 22.32 -6.19
CA ALA A 625 33.68 21.83 -7.44
C ALA A 625 32.31 22.47 -7.72
N ILE A 626 31.47 22.67 -6.69
CA ILE A 626 30.19 23.39 -6.82
C ILE A 626 30.38 24.82 -7.28
N GLU A 627 31.33 25.57 -6.65
CA GLU A 627 31.62 26.95 -6.98
C GLU A 627 32.12 27.11 -8.42
N VAL A 628 32.90 26.18 -8.92
CA VAL A 628 33.39 26.14 -10.31
C VAL A 628 32.32 25.72 -11.31
N ILE A 629 31.60 24.63 -11.04
CA ILE A 629 30.72 24.01 -12.02
C ILE A 629 29.39 24.74 -12.16
N THR A 630 28.78 25.20 -11.05
CA THR A 630 27.43 25.81 -11.09
C THR A 630 27.35 26.99 -12.05
N PRO A 631 28.28 27.97 -12.07
CA PRO A 631 28.29 29.05 -13.09
C PRO A 631 28.39 28.52 -14.54
N TYR A 632 29.11 27.42 -14.77
CA TYR A 632 29.20 26.83 -16.10
C TYR A 632 27.87 26.15 -16.53
N LEU A 633 27.12 25.61 -15.56
CA LEU A 633 25.79 25.08 -15.81
C LEU A 633 24.73 26.18 -16.05
N GLU A 634 24.91 27.39 -15.43
CA GLU A 634 24.08 28.55 -15.74
C GLU A 634 24.33 29.05 -17.18
N ASP A 635 25.57 29.06 -17.62
CA ASP A 635 25.96 29.42 -19.00
C ASP A 635 25.33 28.49 -20.05
N VAL A 636 25.02 27.24 -19.70
CA VAL A 636 24.33 26.29 -20.63
C VAL A 636 22.98 26.84 -21.07
N THR A 637 22.28 27.58 -20.21
CA THR A 637 20.92 28.09 -20.46
C THR A 637 20.90 29.57 -20.81
N ASP A 638 22.02 30.31 -20.63
CA ASP A 638 22.07 31.72 -20.97
C ASP A 638 21.86 31.94 -22.48
N PRO A 639 20.81 32.68 -22.87
CA PRO A 639 20.50 32.91 -24.29
C PRO A 639 21.61 33.72 -25.02
N LYS A 640 22.51 34.41 -24.28
CA LYS A 640 23.64 35.17 -24.83
C LYS A 640 24.85 34.31 -25.14
N ILE A 641 24.95 33.13 -24.53
CA ILE A 641 26.12 32.22 -24.59
C ILE A 641 25.80 31.05 -25.51
N ASN A 642 25.06 31.00 -26.44
CA ASN A 642 24.85 29.92 -27.40
C ASN A 642 25.08 28.46 -26.88
N GLY A 643 24.72 28.23 -25.62
CA GLY A 643 24.82 26.92 -24.96
C GLY A 643 23.72 25.94 -25.48
N THR A 644 23.86 24.66 -25.10
CA THR A 644 22.92 23.59 -25.52
C THR A 644 21.51 23.78 -24.94
N GLY A 645 21.37 24.56 -23.87
CA GLY A 645 20.09 24.87 -23.19
C GLY A 645 19.50 26.25 -23.52
N ARG A 646 20.10 27.04 -24.44
CA ARG A 646 19.67 28.42 -24.75
C ARG A 646 18.20 28.62 -25.11
N ASN A 647 17.51 27.55 -25.53
CA ASN A 647 16.10 27.56 -25.89
C ASN A 647 15.16 27.45 -24.68
N LEU A 648 15.67 27.24 -23.48
CA LEU A 648 14.87 27.08 -22.27
C LEU A 648 14.07 28.35 -21.93
N LYS A 649 14.70 29.54 -21.94
CA LYS A 649 14.09 30.88 -21.79
C LYS A 649 13.13 30.98 -20.58
N VAL A 650 13.61 30.65 -19.38
CA VAL A 650 12.84 30.77 -18.14
C VAL A 650 12.68 32.24 -17.74
N LYS A 651 11.57 32.57 -17.08
CA LYS A 651 11.30 33.90 -16.54
C LYS A 651 11.50 33.94 -15.01
N GLY A 652 11.95 35.06 -14.49
CA GLY A 652 11.97 35.36 -13.05
C GLY A 652 13.16 34.77 -12.28
N CYS A 653 13.97 33.89 -12.86
CA CYS A 653 15.15 33.32 -12.19
C CYS A 653 16.23 32.91 -13.21
N THR A 654 17.45 32.68 -12.70
CA THR A 654 18.52 31.99 -13.42
C THR A 654 18.39 30.47 -13.21
N VAL A 655 18.82 29.68 -14.19
CA VAL A 655 18.74 28.21 -14.14
C VAL A 655 20.08 27.61 -14.51
N ALA A 656 20.66 26.85 -13.59
CA ALA A 656 21.79 25.98 -13.87
C ALA A 656 21.26 24.64 -14.41
N ALA A 657 21.74 24.19 -15.58
CA ALA A 657 21.19 22.98 -16.20
C ALA A 657 22.21 22.20 -17.01
N LYS A 658 21.87 20.95 -17.27
CA LYS A 658 22.57 20.10 -18.23
C LYS A 658 21.58 19.41 -19.16
N THR A 659 21.83 19.44 -20.45
CA THR A 659 21.11 18.69 -21.46
C THR A 659 21.84 17.36 -21.72
N GLY A 660 21.06 16.33 -22.01
CA GLY A 660 21.57 15.03 -22.42
C GLY A 660 20.86 14.50 -23.66
N THR A 661 21.55 13.66 -24.40
CA THR A 661 21.02 12.81 -25.45
C THR A 661 21.79 11.50 -25.43
N ALA A 662 21.08 10.39 -25.39
CA ALA A 662 21.66 9.07 -25.44
C ALA A 662 20.96 8.27 -26.54
N GLU A 663 21.70 7.76 -27.51
CA GLU A 663 21.17 6.89 -28.57
C GLU A 663 20.80 5.52 -27.99
N ILE A 664 19.65 4.99 -28.38
CA ILE A 664 19.17 3.66 -27.93
C ILE A 664 18.84 2.75 -29.13
N GLY A 665 19.03 1.45 -28.88
CA GLY A 665 18.79 0.40 -29.86
C GLY A 665 19.90 0.30 -30.92
N SER A 666 19.99 -0.85 -31.57
CA SER A 666 21.01 -1.14 -32.60
C SER A 666 20.89 -0.25 -33.83
N SER A 667 19.69 0.18 -34.16
CA SER A 667 19.43 1.06 -35.32
C SER A 667 19.69 2.54 -35.06
N LYS A 668 19.89 2.93 -33.76
CA LYS A 668 20.04 4.34 -33.35
C LYS A 668 18.94 5.28 -33.85
N SER A 669 17.77 4.71 -34.13
CA SER A 669 16.59 5.47 -34.62
C SER A 669 15.79 6.14 -33.52
N ARG A 670 16.11 5.86 -32.26
CA ARG A 670 15.51 6.45 -31.06
C ARG A 670 16.58 6.98 -30.13
N GLU A 671 16.21 7.96 -29.34
CA GLU A 671 17.08 8.56 -28.34
C GLU A 671 16.33 8.82 -27.03
N ILE A 672 17.10 8.86 -25.94
CA ILE A 672 16.64 9.42 -24.67
C ILE A 672 17.11 10.87 -24.62
N ALA A 673 16.17 11.78 -24.68
CA ALA A 673 16.41 13.20 -24.58
C ALA A 673 16.24 13.65 -23.11
N TRP A 674 17.32 14.14 -22.49
CA TRP A 674 17.35 14.58 -21.12
C TRP A 674 17.43 16.11 -21.00
N PHE A 675 16.76 16.64 -19.99
CA PHE A 675 17.01 17.92 -19.40
C PHE A 675 16.99 17.76 -17.86
N VAL A 676 17.97 18.27 -17.18
CA VAL A 676 17.95 18.46 -15.72
C VAL A 676 18.46 19.84 -15.41
N GLY A 677 17.75 20.59 -14.57
CA GLY A 677 18.14 21.93 -14.20
C GLY A 677 17.43 22.41 -12.94
N PHE A 678 18.06 23.35 -12.25
CA PHE A 678 17.56 23.92 -11.00
C PHE A 678 17.69 25.44 -10.99
N ARG A 679 16.81 26.09 -10.24
CA ARG A 679 16.83 27.53 -10.00
C ARG A 679 18.02 27.90 -9.15
N THR A 680 18.72 29.01 -9.50
CA THR A 680 19.81 29.58 -8.72
C THR A 680 19.48 31.01 -8.26
N GLY A 681 20.08 31.45 -7.17
CA GLY A 681 19.84 32.78 -6.61
C GLY A 681 18.46 33.01 -6.02
N VAL A 682 17.78 31.94 -5.61
CA VAL A 682 16.46 31.95 -5.00
C VAL A 682 16.52 31.51 -3.53
N SER A 683 15.43 31.74 -2.76
CA SER A 683 15.29 31.21 -1.40
C SER A 683 15.20 29.67 -1.40
N ASP A 684 15.43 29.04 -0.25
CA ASP A 684 15.30 27.58 -0.12
C ASP A 684 13.87 27.11 -0.35
N GLU A 685 12.86 27.93 -0.04
CA GLU A 685 11.45 27.68 -0.29
C GLU A 685 11.13 27.70 -1.79
N ASP A 686 11.75 28.64 -2.54
CA ASP A 686 11.61 28.76 -3.99
C ASP A 686 12.53 27.81 -4.76
N ALA A 687 13.42 27.10 -4.06
CA ALA A 687 14.34 26.16 -4.69
C ALA A 687 13.59 25.06 -5.42
N ARG A 688 13.89 24.87 -6.70
CA ARG A 688 13.24 23.88 -7.54
C ARG A 688 14.20 23.28 -8.53
N LEU A 689 14.20 21.96 -8.59
CA LEU A 689 14.87 21.16 -9.61
C LEU A 689 13.82 20.50 -10.48
N VAL A 690 14.00 20.54 -11.80
CA VAL A 690 13.17 19.86 -12.79
C VAL A 690 14.03 18.93 -13.62
N LEU A 691 13.62 17.68 -13.70
CA LEU A 691 14.16 16.71 -14.64
C LEU A 691 13.08 16.30 -15.63
N VAL A 692 13.43 16.29 -16.91
CA VAL A 692 12.61 15.78 -18.02
C VAL A 692 13.40 14.71 -18.77
N MET A 693 12.81 13.55 -18.94
CA MET A 693 13.31 12.44 -19.76
C MET A 693 12.29 12.10 -20.83
N LEU A 694 12.71 12.01 -22.10
CA LEU A 694 11.83 11.67 -23.22
C LEU A 694 12.45 10.54 -24.04
N GLU A 695 11.65 9.52 -24.32
CA GLU A 695 11.94 8.47 -25.31
C GLU A 695 11.37 8.91 -26.66
N VAL A 696 12.18 9.45 -27.54
CA VAL A 696 11.73 10.04 -28.81
C VAL A 696 12.45 9.45 -30.02
N PRO A 697 11.89 9.55 -31.22
CA PRO A 697 12.64 9.29 -32.44
C PRO A 697 13.84 10.25 -32.57
N ALA A 698 14.96 9.77 -33.13
CA ALA A 698 16.15 10.58 -33.33
C ALA A 698 15.98 11.58 -34.50
N GLU A 699 15.03 12.51 -34.36
CA GLU A 699 14.68 13.52 -35.35
C GLU A 699 14.77 14.92 -34.74
N SER A 700 15.23 15.90 -35.51
CA SER A 700 15.46 17.29 -35.03
C SER A 700 14.20 17.98 -34.49
N LYS A 701 13.00 17.59 -34.94
CA LYS A 701 11.73 18.17 -34.47
C LYS A 701 11.48 17.92 -32.96
N TYR A 702 12.07 16.86 -32.39
CA TYR A 702 11.93 16.53 -30.96
C TYR A 702 12.94 17.19 -30.05
N SER A 703 13.97 17.84 -30.62
CA SER A 703 15.12 18.37 -29.85
C SER A 703 14.75 19.41 -28.80
N ASN A 704 13.66 20.17 -29.00
CA ASN A 704 13.20 21.24 -28.10
C ASN A 704 12.09 20.83 -27.14
N LEU A 705 11.43 19.69 -27.30
CA LEU A 705 10.28 19.28 -26.47
C LEU A 705 10.60 19.32 -24.98
N LYS A 706 11.80 18.86 -24.58
CA LYS A 706 12.27 18.90 -23.19
C LYS A 706 12.28 20.32 -22.59
N PHE A 707 12.54 21.35 -23.41
CA PHE A 707 12.52 22.75 -22.96
C PHE A 707 11.09 23.29 -22.86
N ASP A 708 10.21 22.88 -23.76
CA ASP A 708 8.80 23.28 -23.74
C ASP A 708 8.09 22.71 -22.51
N ILE A 709 8.50 21.51 -22.04
CA ILE A 709 8.03 20.89 -20.80
C ILE A 709 8.68 21.57 -19.58
N ALA A 710 10.01 21.74 -19.56
CA ALA A 710 10.73 22.23 -18.38
C ALA A 710 10.49 23.73 -18.10
N ARG A 711 10.34 24.56 -19.14
CA ARG A 711 10.20 26.01 -19.02
C ARG A 711 9.06 26.45 -18.09
N PRO A 712 7.80 26.02 -18.27
CA PRO A 712 6.71 26.44 -17.40
C PRO A 712 6.83 25.89 -15.96
N LEU A 713 7.62 24.83 -15.74
CA LEU A 713 7.83 24.23 -14.43
C LEU A 713 8.92 24.94 -13.64
N LEU A 714 9.87 25.59 -14.33
CA LEU A 714 10.98 26.34 -13.72
C LEU A 714 10.70 27.86 -13.64
N SER A 715 9.76 28.42 -14.41
CA SER A 715 9.44 29.84 -14.35
C SER A 715 8.87 30.22 -12.98
N MET A 716 9.20 31.43 -12.51
CA MET A 716 8.59 32.07 -11.35
C MET A 716 7.62 33.12 -11.92
N GLU A 717 6.31 32.90 -11.76
CA GLU A 717 5.26 33.84 -12.15
C GLU A 717 4.59 34.45 -10.94
#